data_8267c775e2ed3c2433d95185eece7b52
#
_entry.id   8267c775e2ed3c2433d95185eece7b52
#
_cell.length_a   1.000
_cell.length_b   1.000
_cell.length_c   1.000
_cell.angle_alpha   90.00
_cell.angle_beta   90.00
_cell.angle_gamma   90.00
#
_symmetry.space_group_name_H-M   'P 1'
#
loop_
_entity.id
_entity.type
_entity.pdbx_description
1 polymer ?
#
loop_
_entity_poly.entity_id
_entity_poly.type
_entity_poly.pdbx_seq_one_letter_code
_entity_poly.pdbx_strand_id
1 'polypeptide(L)'
;MGARRFFLSYLISFLVLSFLFAIPAKRVITPEDIVMIKSVSSPQIAPDGKHIAFVVTEVDTNNLEHFRNSDIWIVPADLSEQPRKYAFGVENETMPRWSPDGKYLAFLSNRDGKKNQIYLLRTDGGEALPITSHGGGVTDFIWFKDSKIIFFTAKDSIASEKEKRKEKKDDETVVDEEFLFNRLYEVNIETKEVKLITSFDENVNDFDVSPDGSLIAMSVSSTPNLDDIYRNSKLVLIERDGTGKKVLSDECFGNVRWSPDGKKILFMVPVGKKIASLPCLYFLASGNKKLLLQNYSGTIGYMEWLPDGKLILASSMEGTHKCLVKINISTGEVKRIKALKYPNFGGSIFSYCSRKPGYIAYLDADYNSPPDVWIMKSNGSSSKKLTAMNPQVDSLKFGKVKTITWNSTDGTKIEGVLVLPVDYKKGQKYPLVVHIHGGPKWAWWEGWICSWHEWAQFLANHGYAVLLPNPRGSDGYGWKFAEANYKDWGYGDLEDIKSGVKYLIEKGIADPDRVGIGGWSYGGYMTAWAVTQTDMFKAAVMGAGLSNLVSMYGTTDIPTFMRTYFAGFPYGREDEYMKHSALRFITNVTTPTLILHGQSDYRVPISQAYEFYRALKDLGVEVRFVIYPREPHGIREPLHQIDLMKKVLEWYDSHLK
;
A
#
# COMPACT_ATOMS: atom_id res chain seq x y z
N MET A 1 7.70 -83.72 50.81
CA MET A 1 6.46 -83.59 50.00
C MET A 1 6.32 -82.16 49.55
N GLY A 2 6.84 -81.83 48.40
CA GLY A 2 7.03 -80.45 47.94
C GLY A 2 6.02 -80.04 46.89
N ALA A 3 5.39 -78.91 47.10
CA ALA A 3 4.55 -78.27 46.11
C ALA A 3 5.37 -77.25 45.36
N ARG A 4 5.59 -77.45 44.08
CA ARG A 4 6.21 -76.49 43.17
C ARG A 4 5.15 -75.44 42.69
N ARG A 5 5.37 -74.19 43.00
CA ARG A 5 4.61 -73.06 42.45
C ARG A 5 5.21 -72.66 41.09
N PHE A 6 4.39 -72.70 40.03
CA PHE A 6 4.67 -72.12 38.73
C PHE A 6 4.32 -70.62 38.76
N PHE A 7 5.31 -69.74 38.49
CA PHE A 7 5.10 -68.33 38.22
C PHE A 7 4.91 -68.19 36.72
N LEU A 8 3.74 -67.73 36.29
CA LEU A 8 3.43 -67.36 34.92
C LEU A 8 3.70 -65.85 34.77
N SER A 9 4.77 -65.44 34.08
CA SER A 9 5.08 -64.07 33.75
C SER A 9 4.29 -63.64 32.51
N TYR A 10 3.31 -62.75 32.69
CA TYR A 10 2.66 -62.07 31.58
C TYR A 10 3.56 -60.95 31.06
N LEU A 11 4.14 -61.09 29.85
CA LEU A 11 4.79 -60.03 29.10
C LEU A 11 3.69 -59.26 28.39
N ILE A 12 3.35 -58.09 28.91
CA ILE A 12 2.48 -57.12 28.21
C ILE A 12 3.37 -56.32 27.26
N SER A 13 3.34 -56.69 25.97
CA SER A 13 3.95 -55.85 24.91
C SER A 13 3.07 -54.64 24.64
N PHE A 14 3.49 -53.49 25.11
CA PHE A 14 2.91 -52.20 24.68
C PHE A 14 3.33 -51.94 23.23
N LEU A 15 2.42 -52.19 22.29
CA LEU A 15 2.55 -51.67 20.92
C LEU A 15 2.23 -50.17 20.95
N VAL A 16 3.26 -49.32 20.98
CA VAL A 16 3.11 -47.90 20.73
C VAL A 16 2.85 -47.73 19.24
N LEU A 17 1.58 -47.63 18.86
CA LEU A 17 1.20 -47.18 17.52
C LEU A 17 1.55 -45.70 17.42
N SER A 18 2.72 -45.38 16.89
CA SER A 18 3.07 -44.04 16.44
C SER A 18 2.20 -43.72 15.22
N PHE A 19 1.10 -43.03 15.42
CA PHE A 19 0.42 -42.35 14.32
C PHE A 19 1.35 -41.25 13.83
N LEU A 20 2.17 -41.56 12.85
CA LEU A 20 2.77 -40.57 11.98
C LEU A 20 1.61 -39.91 11.23
N PHE A 21 1.11 -38.79 11.75
CA PHE A 21 0.30 -37.89 10.95
C PHE A 21 1.20 -37.46 9.78
N ALA A 22 1.02 -38.07 8.62
CA ALA A 22 1.64 -37.61 7.40
C ALA A 22 1.21 -36.12 7.22
N ILE A 23 2.17 -35.20 7.32
CA ILE A 23 1.93 -33.82 6.98
C ILE A 23 1.41 -33.85 5.54
N PRO A 24 0.19 -33.35 5.26
CA PRO A 24 -0.36 -33.41 3.92
C PRO A 24 0.58 -32.69 2.96
N ALA A 25 0.82 -33.29 1.80
CA ALA A 25 1.70 -32.71 0.79
C ALA A 25 1.19 -31.32 0.42
N LYS A 26 2.08 -30.33 0.42
CA LYS A 26 1.74 -28.95 0.05
C LYS A 26 1.21 -28.92 -1.39
N ARG A 27 0.14 -28.15 -1.62
CA ARG A 27 -0.52 -28.03 -2.91
C ARG A 27 -0.22 -26.69 -3.59
N VAL A 28 -0.54 -26.61 -4.85
CA VAL A 28 -0.46 -25.41 -5.68
C VAL A 28 -1.46 -24.35 -5.18
N ILE A 29 -1.08 -23.08 -5.27
CA ILE A 29 -1.92 -21.93 -4.93
C ILE A 29 -2.99 -21.73 -6.00
N THR A 30 -4.25 -21.54 -5.61
CA THR A 30 -5.35 -21.15 -6.47
C THR A 30 -5.69 -19.65 -6.33
N PRO A 31 -6.39 -19.03 -7.28
CA PRO A 31 -6.89 -17.67 -7.12
C PRO A 31 -7.78 -17.50 -5.88
N GLU A 32 -8.59 -18.50 -5.58
CA GLU A 32 -9.46 -18.53 -4.41
C GLU A 32 -8.64 -18.48 -3.10
N ASP A 33 -7.52 -19.22 -3.02
CA ASP A 33 -6.62 -19.16 -1.86
C ASP A 33 -6.09 -17.73 -1.64
N ILE A 34 -5.68 -17.07 -2.72
CA ILE A 34 -5.11 -15.71 -2.65
C ILE A 34 -6.15 -14.71 -2.15
N VAL A 35 -7.37 -14.78 -2.68
CA VAL A 35 -8.45 -13.86 -2.32
C VAL A 35 -8.89 -14.06 -0.86
N MET A 36 -8.84 -15.31 -0.37
CA MET A 36 -9.24 -15.64 1.01
C MET A 36 -8.16 -15.39 2.07
N ILE A 37 -6.99 -14.86 1.69
CA ILE A 37 -5.98 -14.45 2.67
C ILE A 37 -6.47 -13.23 3.44
N LYS A 38 -6.53 -13.35 4.77
CA LYS A 38 -6.88 -12.26 5.67
C LYS A 38 -5.78 -11.20 5.65
N SER A 39 -6.18 -9.95 5.52
CA SER A 39 -5.27 -8.81 5.61
C SER A 39 -5.14 -8.36 7.07
N VAL A 40 -3.91 -8.13 7.53
CA VAL A 40 -3.59 -7.61 8.87
C VAL A 40 -3.02 -6.21 8.71
N SER A 41 -3.55 -5.22 9.47
CA SER A 41 -3.14 -3.82 9.34
C SER A 41 -3.24 -3.05 10.66
N SER A 42 -2.74 -1.81 10.68
CA SER A 42 -2.91 -0.81 11.75
C SER A 42 -2.56 -1.32 13.16
N PRO A 43 -1.37 -1.88 13.39
CA PRO A 43 -0.97 -2.34 14.72
C PRO A 43 -0.80 -1.15 15.66
N GLN A 44 -1.44 -1.18 16.84
CA GLN A 44 -1.41 -0.13 17.85
C GLN A 44 -1.06 -0.73 19.22
N ILE A 45 0.13 -0.44 19.72
CA ILE A 45 0.55 -0.87 21.04
C ILE A 45 -0.06 0.04 22.11
N ALA A 46 -0.65 -0.56 23.16
CA ALA A 46 -1.21 0.18 24.27
C ALA A 46 -0.13 0.98 25.04
N PRO A 47 -0.45 2.12 25.68
CA PRO A 47 0.52 2.93 26.42
C PRO A 47 1.26 2.18 27.53
N ASP A 48 0.64 1.14 28.10
CA ASP A 48 1.25 0.26 29.10
C ASP A 48 2.18 -0.81 28.51
N GLY A 49 2.19 -0.95 27.17
CA GLY A 49 3.00 -1.92 26.43
C GLY A 49 2.55 -3.37 26.56
N LYS A 50 1.36 -3.64 27.11
CA LYS A 50 0.89 -5.01 27.38
C LYS A 50 0.03 -5.61 26.27
N HIS A 51 -0.66 -4.76 25.50
CA HIS A 51 -1.59 -5.21 24.47
C HIS A 51 -1.32 -4.50 23.15
N ILE A 52 -1.59 -5.20 22.04
CA ILE A 52 -1.58 -4.63 20.71
C ILE A 52 -2.97 -4.80 20.11
N ALA A 53 -3.61 -3.69 19.73
CA ALA A 53 -4.80 -3.69 18.89
C ALA A 53 -4.38 -3.66 17.43
N PHE A 54 -5.10 -4.35 16.55
CA PHE A 54 -4.83 -4.39 15.11
C PHE A 54 -6.10 -4.71 14.34
N VAL A 55 -6.12 -4.42 13.06
CA VAL A 55 -7.26 -4.68 12.18
C VAL A 55 -7.02 -5.95 11.38
N VAL A 56 -8.04 -6.81 11.32
CA VAL A 56 -8.07 -7.96 10.41
C VAL A 56 -9.23 -7.76 9.45
N THR A 57 -8.94 -7.75 8.15
CA THR A 57 -9.95 -7.72 7.09
C THR A 57 -10.09 -9.10 6.49
N GLU A 58 -11.31 -9.63 6.53
CA GLU A 58 -11.69 -10.92 5.95
C GLU A 58 -12.53 -10.70 4.69
N VAL A 59 -12.53 -11.69 3.79
CA VAL A 59 -13.37 -11.69 2.59
C VAL A 59 -14.49 -12.69 2.76
N ASP A 60 -15.72 -12.26 2.49
CA ASP A 60 -16.91 -13.11 2.39
C ASP A 60 -17.41 -13.12 0.94
N THR A 61 -17.14 -14.20 0.22
CA THR A 61 -17.57 -14.36 -1.18
C THR A 61 -19.08 -14.60 -1.33
N ASN A 62 -19.79 -14.90 -0.25
CA ASN A 62 -21.22 -15.09 -0.26
C ASN A 62 -21.99 -13.79 -0.03
N ASN A 63 -21.33 -12.75 0.47
CA ASN A 63 -21.92 -11.44 0.68
C ASN A 63 -21.49 -10.48 -0.45
N LEU A 64 -22.37 -10.29 -1.45
CA LEU A 64 -22.06 -9.45 -2.61
C LEU A 64 -22.10 -7.95 -2.31
N GLU A 65 -22.72 -7.54 -1.22
CA GLU A 65 -22.88 -6.13 -0.81
C GLU A 65 -21.74 -5.70 0.11
N HIS A 66 -21.34 -6.58 1.06
CA HIS A 66 -20.29 -6.35 2.03
C HIS A 66 -19.25 -7.49 1.98
N PHE A 67 -18.64 -7.68 0.83
CA PHE A 67 -17.66 -8.75 0.60
C PHE A 67 -16.37 -8.64 1.40
N ARG A 68 -16.15 -7.54 2.10
CA ARG A 68 -15.01 -7.34 3.02
C ARG A 68 -15.51 -6.82 4.35
N ASN A 69 -15.15 -7.51 5.43
CA ASN A 69 -15.39 -7.08 6.79
C ASN A 69 -14.07 -6.88 7.53
N SER A 70 -13.95 -5.75 8.21
CA SER A 70 -12.76 -5.36 8.99
C SER A 70 -13.14 -5.30 10.46
N ASP A 71 -12.49 -6.13 11.27
CA ASP A 71 -12.70 -6.17 12.72
C ASP A 71 -11.43 -5.78 13.46
N ILE A 72 -11.58 -5.22 14.66
CA ILE A 72 -10.44 -4.95 15.55
C ILE A 72 -10.19 -6.15 16.43
N TRP A 73 -8.96 -6.61 16.38
CA TRP A 73 -8.43 -7.69 17.20
C TRP A 73 -7.46 -7.16 18.25
N ILE A 74 -7.26 -7.91 19.32
CA ILE A 74 -6.28 -7.61 20.36
C ILE A 74 -5.44 -8.86 20.66
N VAL A 75 -4.15 -8.64 20.94
CA VAL A 75 -3.22 -9.69 21.36
C VAL A 75 -2.35 -9.20 22.51
N PRO A 76 -2.14 -10.00 23.59
CA PRO A 76 -1.15 -9.67 24.62
C PRO A 76 0.28 -9.71 24.06
N ALA A 77 1.12 -8.75 24.49
CA ALA A 77 2.52 -8.66 24.07
C ALA A 77 3.39 -9.81 24.55
N ASP A 78 2.99 -10.49 25.64
CA ASP A 78 3.68 -11.65 26.23
C ASP A 78 3.21 -13.00 25.69
N LEU A 79 2.12 -13.02 24.87
CA LEU A 79 1.44 -14.24 24.39
C LEU A 79 0.77 -15.07 25.49
N SER A 80 0.36 -14.45 26.59
CA SER A 80 -0.39 -15.12 27.65
C SER A 80 -1.74 -15.65 27.18
N GLU A 81 -2.29 -15.06 26.11
CA GLU A 81 -3.53 -15.47 25.47
C GLU A 81 -3.40 -15.42 23.94
N GLN A 82 -4.30 -16.14 23.25
CA GLN A 82 -4.40 -16.08 21.79
C GLN A 82 -5.03 -14.75 21.35
N PRO A 83 -4.75 -14.29 20.10
CA PRO A 83 -5.45 -13.15 19.51
C PRO A 83 -6.96 -13.38 19.51
N ARG A 84 -7.72 -12.35 19.88
CA ARG A 84 -9.18 -12.40 19.87
C ARG A 84 -9.81 -11.15 19.27
N LYS A 85 -11.02 -11.28 18.71
CA LYS A 85 -11.83 -10.13 18.28
C LYS A 85 -12.13 -9.27 19.49
N TYR A 86 -12.05 -7.95 19.32
CA TYR A 86 -12.24 -6.99 20.42
C TYR A 86 -13.35 -5.98 20.12
N ALA A 87 -13.37 -5.37 18.94
CA ALA A 87 -14.52 -4.67 18.42
C ALA A 87 -14.83 -5.25 17.03
N PHE A 88 -16.06 -5.67 16.85
CA PHE A 88 -16.50 -6.39 15.66
C PHE A 88 -17.99 -6.22 15.41
N GLY A 89 -18.42 -6.46 14.18
CA GLY A 89 -19.79 -6.34 13.74
C GLY A 89 -19.99 -6.87 12.33
N VAL A 90 -21.13 -6.54 11.73
CA VAL A 90 -21.40 -6.81 10.30
C VAL A 90 -20.79 -5.75 9.38
N GLU A 91 -20.47 -4.61 9.95
CA GLU A 91 -19.85 -3.46 9.29
C GLU A 91 -18.37 -3.36 9.66
N ASN A 92 -17.67 -2.33 9.15
CA ASN A 92 -16.22 -2.21 9.34
C ASN A 92 -15.86 -1.46 10.61
N GLU A 93 -14.90 -2.02 11.38
CA GLU A 93 -14.20 -1.41 12.47
C GLU A 93 -12.72 -1.21 12.08
N THR A 94 -12.29 0.05 12.05
CA THR A 94 -10.96 0.41 11.54
C THR A 94 -10.28 1.47 12.41
N MET A 95 -8.99 1.75 12.15
CA MET A 95 -8.22 2.80 12.83
C MET A 95 -8.26 2.72 14.36
N PRO A 96 -7.92 1.60 15.02
CA PRO A 96 -7.84 1.57 16.48
C PRO A 96 -6.78 2.54 16.99
N ARG A 97 -7.12 3.32 18.04
CA ARG A 97 -6.18 4.23 18.73
C ARG A 97 -6.45 4.24 20.21
N TRP A 98 -5.48 3.85 21.01
CA TRP A 98 -5.57 3.89 22.46
C TRP A 98 -5.59 5.35 22.98
N SER A 99 -6.40 5.62 23.99
CA SER A 99 -6.25 6.87 24.73
C SER A 99 -4.88 6.92 25.40
N PRO A 100 -4.26 8.10 25.59
CA PRO A 100 -2.95 8.24 26.25
C PRO A 100 -2.88 7.63 27.65
N ASP A 101 -3.99 7.62 28.42
CA ASP A 101 -4.10 6.99 29.72
C ASP A 101 -4.41 5.49 29.68
N GLY A 102 -4.66 4.93 28.49
CA GLY A 102 -4.93 3.52 28.25
C GLY A 102 -6.33 3.05 28.67
N LYS A 103 -7.25 3.95 29.07
CA LYS A 103 -8.57 3.56 29.53
C LYS A 103 -9.59 3.31 28.43
N TYR A 104 -9.31 3.82 27.22
CA TYR A 104 -10.19 3.69 26.07
C TYR A 104 -9.43 3.23 24.82
N LEU A 105 -10.12 2.48 23.97
CA LEU A 105 -9.79 2.28 22.60
C LEU A 105 -10.80 3.03 21.73
N ALA A 106 -10.36 4.05 21.00
CA ALA A 106 -11.16 4.72 19.99
C ALA A 106 -10.95 4.05 18.63
N PHE A 107 -11.98 4.03 17.79
CA PHE A 107 -11.91 3.49 16.43
C PHE A 107 -13.01 4.07 15.54
N LEU A 108 -12.84 3.93 14.23
CA LEU A 108 -13.88 4.27 13.26
C LEU A 108 -14.76 3.07 12.99
N SER A 109 -16.09 3.30 12.99
CA SER A 109 -17.07 2.30 12.57
C SER A 109 -18.23 2.95 11.84
N ASN A 110 -18.76 2.23 10.86
CA ASN A 110 -19.98 2.58 10.13
C ASN A 110 -21.17 1.68 10.51
N ARG A 111 -21.14 1.08 11.72
CA ARG A 111 -22.15 0.11 12.22
C ARG A 111 -23.59 0.66 12.28
N ASP A 112 -23.77 1.98 12.28
CA ASP A 112 -25.08 2.62 12.14
C ASP A 112 -25.51 2.76 10.67
N GLY A 113 -24.79 2.11 9.74
CA GLY A 113 -25.20 1.82 8.38
C GLY A 113 -25.00 2.93 7.36
N LYS A 114 -24.29 4.05 7.67
CA LYS A 114 -24.16 5.16 6.71
C LYS A 114 -22.74 5.68 6.54
N LYS A 115 -22.13 6.19 7.61
CA LYS A 115 -20.86 6.90 7.56
C LYS A 115 -20.00 6.54 8.77
N ASN A 116 -18.68 6.51 8.60
CA ASN A 116 -17.78 6.30 9.71
C ASN A 116 -17.98 7.33 10.80
N GLN A 117 -18.08 6.86 12.04
CA GLN A 117 -18.11 7.67 13.27
C GLN A 117 -17.03 7.18 14.22
N ILE A 118 -16.66 8.03 15.19
CA ILE A 118 -15.73 7.62 16.25
C ILE A 118 -16.54 6.90 17.33
N TYR A 119 -16.12 5.66 17.62
CA TYR A 119 -16.63 4.86 18.73
C TYR A 119 -15.57 4.74 19.82
N LEU A 120 -16.02 4.72 21.08
CA LEU A 120 -15.17 4.46 22.24
C LEU A 120 -15.55 3.14 22.88
N LEU A 121 -14.55 2.30 23.11
CA LEU A 121 -14.65 1.09 23.91
C LEU A 121 -13.77 1.25 25.17
N ARG A 122 -14.35 1.00 26.35
CA ARG A 122 -13.56 0.98 27.59
C ARG A 122 -12.68 -0.27 27.64
N THR A 123 -11.47 -0.12 28.16
CA THR A 123 -10.50 -1.24 28.23
C THR A 123 -10.80 -2.23 29.35
N ASP A 124 -11.61 -1.80 30.34
CA ASP A 124 -12.08 -2.65 31.45
C ASP A 124 -13.42 -3.40 31.12
N GLY A 125 -13.94 -3.21 29.91
CA GLY A 125 -15.14 -3.89 29.40
C GLY A 125 -16.31 -2.93 29.11
N GLY A 126 -17.38 -3.48 28.59
CA GLY A 126 -18.58 -2.75 28.20
C GLY A 126 -18.79 -2.75 26.69
N GLU A 127 -19.79 -1.99 26.24
CA GLU A 127 -20.15 -1.82 24.83
C GLU A 127 -19.46 -0.59 24.24
N ALA A 128 -19.11 -0.66 22.94
CA ALA A 128 -18.60 0.49 22.22
C ALA A 128 -19.71 1.50 21.93
N LEU A 129 -19.51 2.76 22.32
CA LEU A 129 -20.49 3.82 22.16
C LEU A 129 -19.98 4.89 21.18
N PRO A 130 -20.86 5.42 20.29
CA PRO A 130 -20.50 6.52 19.41
C PRO A 130 -20.33 7.81 20.20
N ILE A 131 -19.31 8.59 19.85
CA ILE A 131 -19.08 9.94 20.37
C ILE A 131 -19.25 11.02 19.31
N THR A 132 -19.41 10.63 18.05
CA THR A 132 -19.73 11.52 16.94
C THR A 132 -20.95 11.01 16.17
N SER A 133 -21.65 11.94 15.48
CA SER A 133 -22.77 11.63 14.58
C SER A 133 -22.73 12.59 13.38
N HIS A 134 -21.55 12.77 12.76
CA HIS A 134 -21.34 13.74 11.69
C HIS A 134 -21.89 13.24 10.35
N GLY A 135 -22.74 14.04 9.69
CA GLY A 135 -23.42 13.67 8.44
C GLY A 135 -22.49 13.40 7.25
N GLY A 136 -21.30 14.01 7.19
CA GLY A 136 -20.29 13.75 6.16
C GLY A 136 -19.41 12.53 6.43
N GLY A 137 -19.40 12.05 7.67
CA GLY A 137 -18.56 10.95 8.16
C GLY A 137 -17.14 11.37 8.52
N VAL A 138 -16.59 10.72 9.54
CA VAL A 138 -15.23 10.94 10.04
C VAL A 138 -14.22 10.25 9.12
N THR A 139 -13.13 10.94 8.79
CA THR A 139 -12.08 10.43 7.88
C THR A 139 -10.80 10.06 8.61
N ASP A 140 -10.42 10.79 9.65
CA ASP A 140 -9.26 10.54 10.52
C ASP A 140 -9.46 11.17 11.89
N PHE A 141 -8.72 10.72 12.92
CA PHE A 141 -8.78 11.31 14.26
C PHE A 141 -7.49 11.08 15.03
N ILE A 142 -7.19 11.94 16.01
CA ILE A 142 -6.10 11.76 16.96
C ILE A 142 -6.58 12.08 18.38
N TRP A 143 -6.02 11.37 19.37
CA TRP A 143 -6.19 11.73 20.77
C TRP A 143 -5.32 12.92 21.15
N PHE A 144 -5.89 13.85 21.89
CA PHE A 144 -5.05 14.78 22.64
C PHE A 144 -4.49 14.11 23.89
N LYS A 145 -3.36 14.59 24.39
CA LYS A 145 -2.61 13.99 25.52
C LYS A 145 -3.38 13.93 26.84
N ASP A 146 -4.44 14.73 27.01
CA ASP A 146 -5.28 14.76 28.21
C ASP A 146 -6.26 13.58 28.31
N SER A 147 -6.36 12.75 27.28
CA SER A 147 -7.31 11.64 27.15
C SER A 147 -8.79 12.04 27.23
N LYS A 148 -9.11 13.33 27.05
CA LYS A 148 -10.47 13.89 27.09
C LYS A 148 -10.94 14.45 25.77
N ILE A 149 -10.00 14.92 24.96
CA ILE A 149 -10.29 15.52 23.66
C ILE A 149 -9.78 14.61 22.56
N ILE A 150 -10.60 14.45 21.51
CA ILE A 150 -10.22 13.88 20.22
C ILE A 150 -10.36 14.97 19.18
N PHE A 151 -9.30 15.21 18.41
CA PHE A 151 -9.35 16.00 17.19
C PHE A 151 -9.63 15.07 16.02
N PHE A 152 -10.50 15.47 15.09
CA PHE A 152 -10.87 14.63 13.96
C PHE A 152 -11.18 15.43 12.72
N THR A 153 -11.02 14.80 11.57
CA THR A 153 -11.47 15.35 10.29
C THR A 153 -12.75 14.65 9.85
N ALA A 154 -13.63 15.44 9.26
CA ALA A 154 -14.86 14.94 8.64
C ALA A 154 -15.20 15.75 7.39
N LYS A 155 -15.82 15.10 6.40
CA LYS A 155 -16.28 15.78 5.18
C LYS A 155 -17.48 16.67 5.48
N ASP A 156 -17.65 17.74 4.73
CA ASP A 156 -18.87 18.53 4.75
C ASP A 156 -20.10 17.62 4.54
N SER A 157 -21.18 17.90 5.27
CA SER A 157 -22.43 17.16 5.09
C SER A 157 -23.10 17.60 3.78
N ILE A 158 -23.65 16.65 3.05
CA ILE A 158 -24.48 16.95 1.87
C ILE A 158 -25.77 17.64 2.36
N ALA A 159 -26.11 18.78 1.76
CA ALA A 159 -27.37 19.46 2.09
C ALA A 159 -28.56 18.53 1.83
N SER A 160 -29.54 18.52 2.77
CA SER A 160 -30.72 17.66 2.68
C SER A 160 -31.52 17.86 1.38
N GLU A 161 -31.45 19.04 0.79
CA GLU A 161 -32.08 19.34 -0.50
C GLU A 161 -31.40 18.62 -1.66
N LYS A 162 -30.05 18.53 -1.64
CA LYS A 162 -29.27 17.80 -2.64
C LYS A 162 -29.50 16.29 -2.53
N GLU A 163 -29.65 15.76 -1.32
CA GLU A 163 -30.03 14.34 -1.13
C GLU A 163 -31.42 14.06 -1.74
N LYS A 164 -32.41 14.94 -1.51
CA LYS A 164 -33.76 14.83 -2.11
C LYS A 164 -33.73 14.94 -3.64
N ARG A 165 -32.86 15.79 -4.21
CA ARG A 165 -32.66 15.88 -5.66
C ARG A 165 -32.09 14.56 -6.20
N LYS A 166 -31.10 13.99 -5.53
CA LYS A 166 -30.50 12.70 -5.89
C LYS A 166 -31.54 11.56 -5.91
N GLU A 167 -32.44 11.51 -4.91
CA GLU A 167 -33.54 10.55 -4.88
C GLU A 167 -34.46 10.69 -6.11
N LYS A 168 -34.62 11.90 -6.64
CA LYS A 168 -35.40 12.19 -7.84
C LYS A 168 -34.62 12.04 -9.14
N LYS A 169 -33.34 11.65 -9.08
CA LYS A 169 -32.41 11.64 -10.22
C LYS A 169 -32.20 13.02 -10.88
N ASP A 170 -32.32 14.08 -10.10
CA ASP A 170 -32.02 15.46 -10.42
C ASP A 170 -30.69 15.81 -9.74
N ASP A 171 -29.61 15.12 -10.17
CA ASP A 171 -28.34 14.99 -9.46
C ASP A 171 -27.12 15.24 -10.38
N GLU A 172 -27.26 16.16 -11.31
CA GLU A 172 -26.18 16.64 -12.13
C GLU A 172 -25.01 17.16 -11.27
N THR A 173 -23.80 17.03 -11.77
CA THR A 173 -22.59 17.54 -11.13
C THR A 173 -21.92 18.55 -12.01
N VAL A 174 -21.68 19.75 -11.50
CA VAL A 174 -20.83 20.75 -12.15
C VAL A 174 -19.39 20.50 -11.74
N VAL A 175 -18.53 20.23 -12.74
CA VAL A 175 -17.12 19.90 -12.48
C VAL A 175 -16.40 21.12 -11.88
N ASP A 176 -15.56 20.86 -10.86
CA ASP A 176 -14.80 21.87 -10.12
C ASP A 176 -15.65 22.90 -9.36
N GLU A 177 -16.91 22.57 -9.09
CA GLU A 177 -17.80 23.32 -8.21
C GLU A 177 -18.35 22.39 -7.09
N GLU A 178 -18.94 22.97 -6.06
CA GLU A 178 -19.63 22.26 -4.97
C GLU A 178 -18.75 21.22 -4.25
N PHE A 179 -17.55 21.59 -3.86
CA PHE A 179 -16.66 20.71 -3.10
C PHE A 179 -17.18 20.39 -1.70
N LEU A 180 -17.05 19.14 -1.30
CA LEU A 180 -17.23 18.68 0.08
C LEU A 180 -15.86 18.62 0.75
N PHE A 181 -15.48 19.69 1.42
CA PHE A 181 -14.20 19.81 2.09
C PHE A 181 -14.11 18.87 3.31
N ASN A 182 -12.95 18.33 3.54
CA ASN A 182 -12.61 17.69 4.78
C ASN A 182 -12.18 18.76 5.79
N ARG A 183 -12.96 18.92 6.88
CA ARG A 183 -12.75 19.96 7.89
C ARG A 183 -12.28 19.37 9.20
N LEU A 184 -11.60 20.17 10.02
CA LEU A 184 -11.10 19.75 11.32
C LEU A 184 -12.09 20.16 12.42
N TYR A 185 -12.31 19.23 13.32
CA TYR A 185 -13.19 19.34 14.50
C TYR A 185 -12.45 18.86 15.76
N GLU A 186 -12.98 19.22 16.92
CA GLU A 186 -12.66 18.57 18.19
C GLU A 186 -13.94 18.02 18.83
N VAL A 187 -13.84 16.94 19.60
CA VAL A 187 -14.91 16.40 20.44
C VAL A 187 -14.38 16.09 21.83
N ASN A 188 -15.16 16.50 22.84
CA ASN A 188 -14.93 16.10 24.24
C ASN A 188 -15.62 14.75 24.47
N ILE A 189 -14.88 13.73 24.95
CA ILE A 189 -15.44 12.38 25.12
C ILE A 189 -16.44 12.25 26.23
N GLU A 190 -16.39 13.14 27.24
CA GLU A 190 -17.29 13.13 28.42
C GLU A 190 -18.62 13.83 28.08
N THR A 191 -18.55 15.04 27.50
CA THR A 191 -19.75 15.85 27.17
C THR A 191 -20.34 15.53 25.81
N LYS A 192 -19.55 14.89 24.92
CA LYS A 192 -19.87 14.65 23.51
C LYS A 192 -20.07 15.95 22.70
N GLU A 193 -19.62 17.08 23.22
CA GLU A 193 -19.66 18.35 22.52
C GLU A 193 -18.68 18.33 21.36
N VAL A 194 -19.17 18.62 20.15
CA VAL A 194 -18.39 18.70 18.91
C VAL A 194 -18.25 20.17 18.54
N LYS A 195 -17.02 20.62 18.28
CA LYS A 195 -16.69 21.98 17.86
C LYS A 195 -15.97 21.95 16.51
N LEU A 196 -16.45 22.73 15.54
CA LEU A 196 -15.73 23.00 14.29
C LEU A 196 -14.54 23.92 14.57
N ILE A 197 -13.37 23.55 14.04
CA ILE A 197 -12.14 24.36 14.16
C ILE A 197 -11.86 25.13 12.86
N THR A 198 -11.90 24.45 11.70
CA THR A 198 -11.60 25.08 10.41
C THR A 198 -12.87 25.53 9.71
N SER A 199 -13.00 26.84 9.43
CA SER A 199 -14.14 27.45 8.73
C SER A 199 -13.79 27.99 7.33
N PHE A 200 -12.53 27.82 6.87
CA PHE A 200 -12.06 28.27 5.57
C PHE A 200 -12.30 27.22 4.47
N ASP A 201 -12.46 27.67 3.23
CA ASP A 201 -12.72 26.81 2.07
C ASP A 201 -11.42 26.21 1.51
N GLU A 202 -10.85 25.28 2.27
CA GLU A 202 -9.71 24.43 1.91
C GLU A 202 -9.88 23.05 2.53
N ASN A 203 -9.34 22.05 1.89
CA ASN A 203 -9.40 20.67 2.34
C ASN A 203 -8.27 20.34 3.30
N VAL A 204 -8.58 19.84 4.49
CA VAL A 204 -7.59 19.35 5.45
C VAL A 204 -7.20 17.92 5.08
N ASN A 205 -5.92 17.73 4.69
CA ASN A 205 -5.40 16.44 4.21
C ASN A 205 -4.71 15.63 5.31
N ASP A 206 -4.02 16.32 6.22
CA ASP A 206 -3.31 15.75 7.37
C ASP A 206 -3.15 16.83 8.43
N PHE A 207 -3.08 16.47 9.70
CA PHE A 207 -2.94 17.42 10.80
C PHE A 207 -2.27 16.81 12.02
N ASP A 208 -1.72 17.67 12.86
CA ASP A 208 -1.26 17.31 14.20
C ASP A 208 -1.38 18.52 15.15
N VAL A 209 -1.55 18.26 16.44
CA VAL A 209 -1.77 19.26 17.48
C VAL A 209 -0.50 19.43 18.30
N SER A 210 -0.14 20.68 18.60
CA SER A 210 1.03 20.98 19.43
C SER A 210 0.92 20.31 20.80
N PRO A 211 2.04 19.93 21.43
CA PRO A 211 2.02 19.25 22.73
C PRO A 211 1.32 20.01 23.84
N ASP A 212 1.27 21.35 23.79
CA ASP A 212 0.51 22.19 24.73
C ASP A 212 -0.96 22.38 24.35
N GLY A 213 -1.36 21.99 23.13
CA GLY A 213 -2.72 22.07 22.62
C GLY A 213 -3.11 23.45 22.11
N SER A 214 -2.19 24.41 22.01
CA SER A 214 -2.48 25.78 21.60
C SER A 214 -2.53 25.99 20.09
N LEU A 215 -1.74 25.18 19.34
CA LEU A 215 -1.55 25.33 17.91
C LEU A 215 -1.85 24.02 17.16
N ILE A 216 -2.30 24.13 15.93
CA ILE A 216 -2.55 23.00 15.01
C ILE A 216 -1.78 23.25 13.71
N ALA A 217 -0.97 22.27 13.31
CA ALA A 217 -0.29 22.23 12.03
C ALA A 217 -1.06 21.33 11.08
N MET A 218 -1.24 21.76 9.82
CA MET A 218 -2.04 21.03 8.85
C MET A 218 -1.42 21.06 7.47
N SER A 219 -1.61 19.97 6.72
CA SER A 219 -1.49 19.96 5.27
C SER A 219 -2.86 20.28 4.69
N VAL A 220 -2.96 21.35 3.89
CA VAL A 220 -4.22 21.75 3.26
C VAL A 220 -4.07 21.93 1.76
N SER A 221 -5.13 21.61 1.01
CA SER A 221 -5.23 21.85 -0.43
C SER A 221 -6.44 22.74 -0.76
N SER A 222 -6.40 23.44 -1.91
CA SER A 222 -7.47 24.32 -2.35
C SER A 222 -8.77 23.59 -2.65
N THR A 223 -8.69 22.33 -3.06
CA THR A 223 -9.85 21.46 -3.31
C THR A 223 -9.63 20.07 -2.70
N PRO A 224 -10.68 19.27 -2.54
CA PRO A 224 -10.56 17.86 -2.14
C PRO A 224 -10.16 16.93 -3.30
N ASN A 225 -9.87 17.45 -4.49
CA ASN A 225 -9.44 16.66 -5.63
C ASN A 225 -8.06 16.04 -5.37
N LEU A 226 -7.88 14.80 -5.78
CA LEU A 226 -6.63 14.07 -5.54
C LEU A 226 -5.40 14.76 -6.14
N ASP A 227 -5.58 15.42 -7.29
CA ASP A 227 -4.50 16.15 -7.94
C ASP A 227 -3.98 17.29 -7.06
N ASP A 228 -4.87 18.05 -6.42
CA ASP A 228 -4.52 19.11 -5.48
C ASP A 228 -3.93 18.58 -4.19
N ILE A 229 -4.51 17.50 -3.63
CA ILE A 229 -4.00 16.86 -2.41
C ILE A 229 -2.55 16.41 -2.59
N TYR A 230 -2.24 15.77 -3.71
CA TYR A 230 -0.91 15.21 -3.94
C TYR A 230 0.13 16.21 -4.45
N ARG A 231 -0.29 17.35 -5.02
CA ARG A 231 0.65 18.24 -5.75
C ARG A 231 0.62 19.70 -5.31
N ASN A 232 -0.50 20.16 -4.74
CA ASN A 232 -0.74 21.57 -4.45
C ASN A 232 -1.02 21.85 -2.97
N SER A 233 -0.68 20.92 -2.08
CA SER A 233 -0.89 21.09 -0.64
C SER A 233 0.15 22.00 -0.01
N LYS A 234 -0.27 22.76 1.01
CA LYS A 234 0.52 23.70 1.79
C LYS A 234 0.59 23.28 3.26
N LEU A 235 1.69 23.62 3.95
CA LEU A 235 1.75 23.53 5.39
C LEU A 235 1.20 24.81 6.00
N VAL A 236 0.17 24.69 6.81
CA VAL A 236 -0.53 25.79 7.49
C VAL A 236 -0.50 25.58 8.99
N LEU A 237 -0.37 26.67 9.74
CA LEU A 237 -0.51 26.74 11.18
C LEU A 237 -1.73 27.57 11.53
N ILE A 238 -2.51 27.13 12.52
CA ILE A 238 -3.62 27.90 13.12
C ILE A 238 -3.56 27.80 14.64
N GLU A 239 -4.25 28.69 15.31
CA GLU A 239 -4.59 28.55 16.74
C GLU A 239 -5.71 27.51 16.89
N ARG A 240 -5.81 26.91 18.10
CA ARG A 240 -6.82 25.87 18.36
C ARG A 240 -8.26 26.34 18.14
N ASP A 241 -8.53 27.64 18.29
CA ASP A 241 -9.86 28.21 18.04
C ASP A 241 -10.18 28.42 16.55
N GLY A 242 -9.24 28.11 15.67
CA GLY A 242 -9.36 28.26 14.21
C GLY A 242 -8.85 29.57 13.66
N THR A 243 -8.43 30.49 14.52
CA THR A 243 -7.90 31.83 14.13
C THR A 243 -6.40 31.79 13.81
N GLY A 244 -5.82 32.94 13.48
CA GLY A 244 -4.37 33.10 13.33
C GLY A 244 -3.73 32.31 12.17
N LYS A 245 -4.49 31.97 11.13
CA LYS A 245 -4.01 31.18 10.00
C LYS A 245 -2.75 31.76 9.36
N LYS A 246 -1.69 30.92 9.31
CA LYS A 246 -0.40 31.28 8.72
C LYS A 246 0.12 30.14 7.83
N VAL A 247 0.48 30.46 6.59
CA VAL A 247 1.18 29.52 5.71
C VAL A 247 2.65 29.45 6.11
N LEU A 248 3.13 28.25 6.44
CA LEU A 248 4.52 27.97 6.82
C LEU A 248 5.35 27.48 5.63
N SER A 249 4.71 26.78 4.70
CA SER A 249 5.32 26.31 3.46
C SER A 249 4.27 26.19 2.37
N ASP A 250 4.60 26.67 1.16
CA ASP A 250 3.73 26.54 -0.02
C ASP A 250 3.70 25.11 -0.59
N GLU A 251 4.51 24.20 -0.05
CA GLU A 251 4.58 22.82 -0.45
C GLU A 251 4.59 21.91 0.79
N CYS A 252 3.66 20.93 0.83
CA CYS A 252 3.54 19.93 1.89
C CYS A 252 2.89 18.66 1.34
N PHE A 253 3.63 17.54 1.35
CA PHE A 253 3.13 16.23 0.92
C PHE A 253 2.71 15.36 2.10
N GLY A 254 2.11 15.96 3.15
CA GLY A 254 1.62 15.28 4.34
C GLY A 254 2.71 14.87 5.34
N ASN A 255 2.41 13.89 6.20
CA ASN A 255 3.22 13.48 7.35
C ASN A 255 3.52 14.64 8.32
N VAL A 256 2.51 15.47 8.59
CA VAL A 256 2.62 16.61 9.51
C VAL A 256 2.67 16.10 10.94
N ARG A 257 3.79 16.30 11.65
CA ARG A 257 3.98 15.82 13.03
C ARG A 257 4.73 16.83 13.87
N TRP A 258 4.15 17.24 15.00
CA TRP A 258 4.82 18.07 16.00
C TRP A 258 5.93 17.32 16.72
N SER A 259 7.06 17.98 16.91
CA SER A 259 8.08 17.47 17.83
C SER A 259 7.56 17.45 19.27
N PRO A 260 8.02 16.51 20.14
CA PRO A 260 7.58 16.41 21.52
C PRO A 260 7.83 17.67 22.36
N ASP A 261 8.81 18.49 21.98
CA ASP A 261 9.14 19.76 22.63
C ASP A 261 8.30 20.95 22.10
N GLY A 262 7.41 20.74 21.15
CA GLY A 262 6.56 21.77 20.54
C GLY A 262 7.30 22.84 19.73
N LYS A 263 8.59 22.61 19.38
CA LYS A 263 9.43 23.63 18.73
C LYS A 263 9.59 23.42 17.22
N LYS A 264 9.23 22.27 16.73
CA LYS A 264 9.44 21.88 15.31
C LYS A 264 8.22 21.14 14.76
N ILE A 265 8.03 21.27 13.46
CA ILE A 265 7.06 20.48 12.70
C ILE A 265 7.84 19.68 11.67
N LEU A 266 7.63 18.35 11.67
CA LEU A 266 8.10 17.43 10.65
C LEU A 266 7.03 17.30 9.57
N PHE A 267 7.42 17.30 8.30
CA PHE A 267 6.52 17.11 7.17
C PHE A 267 7.30 16.67 5.93
N MET A 268 6.61 16.24 4.86
CA MET A 268 7.25 15.89 3.60
C MET A 268 7.18 17.06 2.62
N VAL A 269 8.28 17.32 1.92
CA VAL A 269 8.33 18.33 0.83
C VAL A 269 8.81 17.69 -0.47
N PRO A 270 8.29 18.15 -1.62
CA PRO A 270 8.82 17.72 -2.92
C PRO A 270 10.26 18.20 -3.12
N VAL A 271 11.03 17.45 -3.90
CA VAL A 271 12.41 17.79 -4.26
C VAL A 271 12.62 17.66 -5.77
N GLY A 272 13.69 18.27 -6.29
CA GLY A 272 14.09 18.17 -7.69
C GLY A 272 12.98 18.53 -8.67
N LYS A 273 12.55 17.57 -9.47
CA LYS A 273 11.42 17.71 -10.42
C LYS A 273 10.04 17.54 -9.79
N LYS A 274 9.96 17.51 -8.46
CA LYS A 274 8.74 17.27 -7.67
C LYS A 274 8.12 15.88 -7.86
N ILE A 275 8.89 14.94 -8.37
CA ILE A 275 8.49 13.52 -8.48
C ILE A 275 8.67 12.84 -7.13
N ALA A 276 9.77 13.11 -6.45
CA ALA A 276 10.10 12.56 -5.15
C ALA A 276 9.91 13.59 -4.02
N SER A 277 9.86 13.12 -2.78
CA SER A 277 9.75 13.96 -1.58
C SER A 277 10.74 13.50 -0.51
N LEU A 278 11.15 14.45 0.34
CA LEU A 278 12.03 14.21 1.48
C LEU A 278 11.43 14.79 2.78
N PRO A 279 11.80 14.24 3.95
CA PRO A 279 11.44 14.84 5.23
C PRO A 279 12.05 16.22 5.42
N CYS A 280 11.25 17.13 5.94
CA CYS A 280 11.66 18.50 6.25
C CYS A 280 11.24 18.88 7.67
N LEU A 281 12.09 19.64 8.36
CA LEU A 281 11.78 20.25 9.65
C LEU A 281 11.54 21.73 9.47
N TYR A 282 10.43 22.23 10.02
CA TYR A 282 10.16 23.64 10.21
C TYR A 282 10.44 24.03 11.67
N PHE A 283 11.23 25.08 11.90
CA PHE A 283 11.59 25.58 13.23
C PHE A 283 10.73 26.81 13.55
N LEU A 284 9.85 26.72 14.55
CA LEU A 284 8.89 27.78 14.85
C LEU A 284 9.57 29.10 15.23
N ALA A 285 10.62 29.04 16.06
CA ALA A 285 11.29 30.24 16.57
C ALA A 285 11.96 31.07 15.50
N SER A 286 12.50 30.45 14.44
CA SER A 286 13.26 31.15 13.39
C SER A 286 12.53 31.23 12.06
N GLY A 287 11.45 30.44 11.85
CA GLY A 287 10.80 30.29 10.57
C GLY A 287 11.62 29.50 9.52
N ASN A 288 12.79 28.98 9.90
CA ASN A 288 13.67 28.27 8.99
C ASN A 288 13.18 26.85 8.70
N LYS A 289 13.54 26.33 7.53
CA LYS A 289 13.35 24.94 7.13
C LYS A 289 14.69 24.21 7.03
N LYS A 290 14.71 22.94 7.44
CA LYS A 290 15.86 22.04 7.26
C LYS A 290 15.41 20.80 6.54
N LEU A 291 15.85 20.62 5.29
CA LEU A 291 15.65 19.40 4.52
C LEU A 291 16.56 18.29 5.08
N LEU A 292 15.98 17.13 5.35
CA LEU A 292 16.70 15.96 5.83
C LEU A 292 16.95 14.99 4.67
N LEU A 293 17.95 14.11 4.83
CA LEU A 293 18.16 12.91 4.00
C LEU A 293 18.43 13.15 2.51
N GLN A 294 19.00 14.30 2.14
CA GLN A 294 19.28 14.64 0.73
C GLN A 294 20.19 13.60 0.01
N ASN A 295 21.06 12.90 0.76
CA ASN A 295 21.98 11.90 0.25
C ASN A 295 21.59 10.46 0.62
N TYR A 296 20.39 10.27 1.17
CA TYR A 296 19.92 8.94 1.52
C TYR A 296 19.50 8.17 0.27
N SER A 297 20.00 6.93 0.16
CA SER A 297 19.72 6.07 -0.99
C SER A 297 18.39 5.30 -0.90
N GLY A 298 17.61 5.48 0.18
CA GLY A 298 16.28 4.90 0.33
C GLY A 298 15.17 5.91 0.08
N THR A 299 13.93 5.46 0.23
CA THR A 299 12.72 6.28 0.25
C THR A 299 12.03 6.15 1.60
N ILE A 300 11.72 7.28 2.23
CA ILE A 300 11.02 7.31 3.52
C ILE A 300 9.51 7.30 3.29
N GLY A 301 8.82 6.44 4.05
CA GLY A 301 7.36 6.40 4.13
C GLY A 301 6.81 7.07 5.39
N TYR A 302 6.08 6.32 6.22
CA TYR A 302 5.47 6.81 7.48
C TYR A 302 6.53 7.15 8.53
N MET A 303 6.30 8.25 9.28
CA MET A 303 7.25 8.78 10.29
C MET A 303 6.55 9.13 11.59
N GLU A 304 7.22 8.85 12.72
CA GLU A 304 6.82 9.26 14.06
C GLU A 304 8.01 9.79 14.87
N TRP A 305 7.80 10.83 15.67
CA TRP A 305 8.80 11.27 16.62
C TRP A 305 8.98 10.25 17.74
N LEU A 306 10.23 10.00 18.12
CA LEU A 306 10.52 9.38 19.40
C LEU A 306 10.46 10.43 20.53
N PRO A 307 10.11 10.04 21.77
CA PRO A 307 9.87 10.97 22.87
C PRO A 307 11.05 11.87 23.25
N ASP A 308 12.27 11.50 22.85
CA ASP A 308 13.48 12.30 23.07
C ASP A 308 13.57 13.56 22.18
N GLY A 309 12.69 13.68 21.18
CA GLY A 309 12.68 14.78 20.22
C GLY A 309 13.96 14.92 19.38
N LYS A 310 14.83 13.90 19.41
CA LYS A 310 16.11 13.83 18.67
C LYS A 310 16.08 12.82 17.54
N LEU A 311 15.23 11.81 17.67
CA LEU A 311 15.12 10.71 16.74
C LEU A 311 13.70 10.65 16.16
N ILE A 312 13.62 10.28 14.89
CA ILE A 312 12.39 9.90 14.19
C ILE A 312 12.44 8.40 13.93
N LEU A 313 11.37 7.66 14.25
CA LEU A 313 11.15 6.29 13.80
C LEU A 313 10.41 6.35 12.47
N ALA A 314 10.87 5.61 11.48
CA ALA A 314 10.28 5.65 10.14
C ALA A 314 10.27 4.28 9.46
N SER A 315 9.33 4.11 8.54
CA SER A 315 9.42 3.08 7.51
C SER A 315 10.26 3.58 6.34
N SER A 316 11.04 2.69 5.75
CA SER A 316 11.88 3.00 4.60
C SER A 316 11.88 1.87 3.58
N MET A 317 12.07 2.22 2.31
CA MET A 317 12.44 1.30 1.25
C MET A 317 13.91 1.51 0.90
N GLU A 318 14.72 0.46 0.96
CA GLU A 318 16.16 0.48 0.65
C GLU A 318 16.44 -0.63 -0.38
N GLY A 319 16.55 -0.28 -1.66
CA GLY A 319 16.57 -1.24 -2.76
C GLY A 319 15.28 -2.06 -2.77
N THR A 320 15.40 -3.38 -2.78
CA THR A 320 14.28 -4.33 -2.68
C THR A 320 13.87 -4.65 -1.23
N HIS A 321 14.41 -3.95 -0.24
CA HIS A 321 14.15 -4.24 1.17
C HIS A 321 13.36 -3.13 1.85
N LYS A 322 12.28 -3.50 2.52
CA LYS A 322 11.59 -2.61 3.45
C LYS A 322 12.25 -2.66 4.82
N CYS A 323 12.31 -1.52 5.48
CA CYS A 323 13.03 -1.40 6.73
C CYS A 323 12.26 -0.53 7.73
N LEU A 324 12.44 -0.81 9.02
CA LEU A 324 12.24 0.17 10.08
C LEU A 324 13.59 0.82 10.37
N VAL A 325 13.61 2.14 10.39
CA VAL A 325 14.82 2.95 10.58
C VAL A 325 14.62 4.00 11.66
N LYS A 326 15.72 4.41 12.31
CA LYS A 326 15.78 5.62 13.14
C LYS A 326 16.59 6.68 12.41
N ILE A 327 16.07 7.90 12.39
CA ILE A 327 16.68 9.06 11.75
C ILE A 327 17.10 10.04 12.83
N ASN A 328 18.39 10.39 12.92
CA ASN A 328 18.88 11.44 13.79
C ASN A 328 18.67 12.80 13.11
N ILE A 329 17.85 13.69 13.69
CA ILE A 329 17.50 14.97 13.08
C ILE A 329 18.67 15.97 13.02
N SER A 330 19.68 15.82 13.87
CA SER A 330 20.84 16.72 13.92
C SER A 330 21.85 16.34 12.84
N THR A 331 22.22 15.05 12.77
CA THR A 331 23.26 14.54 11.86
C THR A 331 22.71 14.10 10.49
N GLY A 332 21.43 13.75 10.40
CA GLY A 332 20.83 13.12 9.23
C GLY A 332 21.20 11.64 9.11
N GLU A 333 21.83 11.04 10.10
CA GLU A 333 22.18 9.62 10.10
C GLU A 333 20.92 8.76 10.14
N VAL A 334 20.86 7.76 9.26
CA VAL A 334 19.79 6.74 9.21
C VAL A 334 20.35 5.42 9.72
N LYS A 335 19.79 4.92 10.81
CA LYS A 335 20.13 3.62 11.37
C LYS A 335 19.01 2.62 11.14
N ARG A 336 19.29 1.57 10.35
CA ARG A 336 18.37 0.45 10.17
C ARG A 336 18.21 -0.30 11.48
N ILE A 337 16.95 -0.52 11.91
CA ILE A 337 16.59 -1.30 13.10
C ILE A 337 16.22 -2.72 12.70
N LYS A 338 15.42 -2.86 11.65
CA LYS A 338 14.86 -4.12 11.19
C LYS A 338 14.63 -4.09 9.69
N ALA A 339 15.05 -5.12 8.96
CA ALA A 339 14.57 -5.40 7.62
C ALA A 339 13.25 -6.15 7.70
N LEU A 340 12.27 -5.75 6.90
CA LEU A 340 10.92 -6.30 6.83
C LEU A 340 10.66 -6.91 5.47
N LYS A 341 9.75 -7.88 5.42
CA LYS A 341 9.24 -8.48 4.18
C LYS A 341 7.75 -8.17 3.94
N TYR A 342 7.26 -7.16 4.64
CA TYR A 342 5.88 -6.68 4.57
C TYR A 342 5.60 -5.88 3.28
N PRO A 343 4.43 -6.06 2.63
CA PRO A 343 4.18 -5.51 1.28
C PRO A 343 3.79 -4.04 1.21
N ASN A 344 3.41 -3.35 2.28
CA ASN A 344 2.76 -2.04 2.18
C ASN A 344 3.71 -0.85 2.39
N PHE A 345 3.51 0.25 1.60
CA PHE A 345 4.21 1.52 1.73
C PHE A 345 3.39 2.59 2.45
N GLY A 346 2.07 2.51 2.39
CA GLY A 346 1.17 3.50 2.96
C GLY A 346 0.66 3.10 4.34
N GLY A 347 0.36 4.09 5.17
CA GLY A 347 -0.23 3.92 6.48
C GLY A 347 0.76 3.50 7.57
N SER A 348 0.26 3.43 8.79
CA SER A 348 1.03 3.03 9.97
C SER A 348 1.27 1.53 9.98
N ILE A 349 2.47 1.11 9.59
CA ILE A 349 2.91 -0.30 9.69
C ILE A 349 3.56 -0.61 11.04
N PHE A 350 3.70 0.38 11.88
CA PHE A 350 4.23 0.25 13.24
C PHE A 350 3.56 1.24 14.20
N SER A 351 3.68 0.98 15.48
CA SER A 351 3.39 1.91 16.56
C SER A 351 4.43 1.78 17.67
N TYR A 352 4.65 2.86 18.43
CA TYR A 352 5.66 2.94 19.44
C TYR A 352 5.06 3.13 20.83
N CYS A 353 5.60 2.44 21.83
CA CYS A 353 5.30 2.64 23.24
C CYS A 353 6.57 3.04 24.00
N SER A 354 6.50 4.16 24.72
CA SER A 354 7.63 4.72 25.48
C SER A 354 7.93 4.03 26.80
N ARG A 355 7.06 3.12 27.28
CA ARG A 355 7.31 2.36 28.51
C ARG A 355 8.64 1.63 28.41
N LYS A 356 9.53 1.90 29.36
CA LYS A 356 10.89 1.31 29.34
C LYS A 356 10.87 -0.21 29.27
N PRO A 357 11.65 -0.83 28.37
CA PRO A 357 12.77 -0.25 27.59
C PRO A 357 12.36 0.43 26.27
N GLY A 358 11.08 0.66 26.00
CA GLY A 358 10.49 1.09 24.74
C GLY A 358 10.23 -0.11 23.83
N TYR A 359 9.03 -0.15 23.24
CA TYR A 359 8.61 -1.23 22.37
C TYR A 359 8.07 -0.68 21.04
N ILE A 360 8.22 -1.46 19.99
CA ILE A 360 7.64 -1.23 18.66
C ILE A 360 6.78 -2.45 18.34
N ALA A 361 5.47 -2.24 18.17
CA ALA A 361 4.60 -3.19 17.49
C ALA A 361 4.67 -2.90 15.98
N TYR A 362 4.76 -3.91 15.14
CA TYR A 362 4.92 -3.73 13.70
C TYR A 362 4.38 -4.92 12.92
N LEU A 363 4.17 -4.71 11.63
CA LEU A 363 3.79 -5.76 10.70
C LEU A 363 5.02 -6.29 9.98
N ASP A 364 5.12 -7.62 9.90
CA ASP A 364 6.14 -8.29 9.11
C ASP A 364 5.57 -9.56 8.45
N ALA A 365 6.22 -10.01 7.40
CA ALA A 365 5.84 -11.14 6.58
C ALA A 365 7.07 -11.98 6.20
N ASP A 366 6.88 -13.06 5.44
CA ASP A 366 7.93 -13.69 4.65
C ASP A 366 7.38 -14.02 3.26
N TYR A 367 8.22 -14.46 2.34
CA TYR A 367 7.79 -14.81 0.98
C TYR A 367 6.73 -15.94 0.94
N ASN A 368 6.63 -16.73 2.00
CA ASN A 368 5.70 -17.85 2.19
C ASN A 368 4.80 -17.70 3.42
N SER A 369 4.74 -16.53 4.02
CA SER A 369 3.90 -16.21 5.17
C SER A 369 3.34 -14.82 5.05
N PRO A 370 2.00 -14.66 4.99
CA PRO A 370 1.35 -13.35 4.94
C PRO A 370 1.70 -12.48 6.15
N PRO A 371 1.38 -11.17 6.07
CA PRO A 371 1.61 -10.25 7.18
C PRO A 371 0.93 -10.67 8.48
N ASP A 372 1.69 -10.53 9.57
CA ASP A 372 1.25 -10.74 10.95
C ASP A 372 1.79 -9.65 11.87
N VAL A 373 1.24 -9.56 13.08
CA VAL A 373 1.69 -8.61 14.11
C VAL A 373 2.92 -9.18 14.83
N TRP A 374 3.92 -8.31 14.97
CA TRP A 374 5.15 -8.57 15.68
C TRP A 374 5.41 -7.49 16.74
N ILE A 375 6.24 -7.79 17.74
CA ILE A 375 6.75 -6.83 18.71
C ILE A 375 8.26 -6.97 18.85
N MET A 376 8.95 -5.84 19.08
CA MET A 376 10.37 -5.81 19.44
C MET A 376 10.67 -4.69 20.41
N LYS A 377 11.84 -4.74 21.06
CA LYS A 377 12.37 -3.58 21.79
C LYS A 377 12.73 -2.46 20.81
N SER A 378 12.68 -1.22 21.27
CA SER A 378 12.94 -0.05 20.41
C SER A 378 14.34 0.00 19.80
N ASN A 379 15.30 -0.78 20.31
CA ASN A 379 16.64 -0.93 19.73
C ASN A 379 16.73 -2.01 18.62
N GLY A 380 15.61 -2.68 18.30
CA GLY A 380 15.53 -3.74 17.30
C GLY A 380 15.75 -5.16 17.87
N SER A 381 16.07 -5.32 19.15
CA SER A 381 16.28 -6.63 19.76
C SER A 381 14.98 -7.29 20.22
N SER A 382 15.04 -8.60 20.49
CA SER A 382 13.91 -9.37 21.04
C SER A 382 12.65 -9.33 20.15
N SER A 383 12.82 -9.42 18.83
CA SER A 383 11.72 -9.51 17.88
C SER A 383 10.93 -10.81 18.07
N LYS A 384 9.60 -10.73 18.18
CA LYS A 384 8.71 -11.85 18.47
C LYS A 384 7.43 -11.71 17.63
N LYS A 385 7.04 -12.79 16.95
CA LYS A 385 5.76 -12.90 16.24
C LYS A 385 4.64 -13.09 17.26
N LEU A 386 3.56 -12.33 17.15
CA LEU A 386 2.42 -12.37 18.08
C LEU A 386 1.18 -13.04 17.50
N THR A 387 1.03 -13.07 16.17
CA THR A 387 -0.16 -13.61 15.53
C THR A 387 0.17 -14.59 14.41
N ALA A 388 -0.79 -15.44 14.06
CA ALA A 388 -0.77 -16.34 12.91
C ALA A 388 -2.18 -16.37 12.31
N MET A 389 -2.55 -15.26 11.61
CA MET A 389 -3.94 -15.05 11.18
C MET A 389 -4.32 -15.88 9.95
N ASN A 390 -3.34 -16.46 9.23
CA ASN A 390 -3.53 -17.21 8.02
C ASN A 390 -2.87 -18.60 8.06
N PRO A 391 -3.21 -19.50 9.00
CA PRO A 391 -2.56 -20.81 9.15
C PRO A 391 -2.79 -21.74 7.94
N GLN A 392 -3.84 -21.51 7.14
CA GLN A 392 -4.13 -22.28 5.91
C GLN A 392 -3.00 -22.20 4.88
N VAL A 393 -2.21 -21.14 4.91
CA VAL A 393 -1.11 -20.88 3.97
C VAL A 393 0.02 -21.91 4.13
N ASP A 394 0.15 -22.54 5.30
CA ASP A 394 1.15 -23.60 5.54
C ASP A 394 0.96 -24.82 4.64
N SER A 395 -0.26 -25.05 4.12
CA SER A 395 -0.57 -26.11 3.17
C SER A 395 -0.19 -25.80 1.72
N LEU A 396 0.25 -24.56 1.42
CA LEU A 396 0.52 -24.09 0.07
C LEU A 396 2.02 -24.17 -0.26
N LYS A 397 2.31 -24.36 -1.55
CA LYS A 397 3.67 -24.28 -2.09
C LYS A 397 3.99 -22.82 -2.42
N PHE A 398 5.26 -22.42 -2.29
CA PHE A 398 5.77 -21.11 -2.66
C PHE A 398 7.09 -21.21 -3.42
N GLY A 399 7.20 -20.43 -4.50
CA GLY A 399 8.43 -20.23 -5.22
C GLY A 399 9.46 -19.44 -4.38
N LYS A 400 10.75 -19.78 -4.51
CA LYS A 400 11.82 -19.04 -3.82
C LYS A 400 11.93 -17.63 -4.38
N VAL A 401 11.96 -16.65 -3.48
CA VAL A 401 12.11 -15.23 -3.78
C VAL A 401 13.54 -14.81 -3.49
N LYS A 402 14.16 -14.03 -4.38
CA LYS A 402 15.49 -13.47 -4.18
C LYS A 402 15.69 -12.17 -4.95
N THR A 403 16.40 -11.24 -4.37
CA THR A 403 16.93 -10.06 -5.07
C THR A 403 18.00 -10.47 -6.05
N ILE A 404 17.97 -9.90 -7.25
CA ILE A 404 19.00 -10.02 -8.27
C ILE A 404 19.41 -8.64 -8.77
N THR A 405 20.61 -8.53 -9.32
CA THR A 405 21.15 -7.30 -9.90
C THR A 405 21.73 -7.54 -11.28
N TRP A 406 21.59 -6.55 -12.16
CA TRP A 406 22.19 -6.54 -13.49
C TRP A 406 22.57 -5.12 -13.89
N ASN A 407 23.28 -4.96 -14.97
CA ASN A 407 23.58 -3.65 -15.55
C ASN A 407 22.69 -3.40 -16.75
N SER A 408 22.13 -2.20 -16.83
CA SER A 408 21.46 -1.69 -18.02
C SER A 408 22.47 -1.44 -19.14
N THR A 409 22.01 -1.13 -20.34
CA THR A 409 22.84 -0.87 -21.53
C THR A 409 23.79 0.31 -21.36
N ASP A 410 23.43 1.28 -20.53
CA ASP A 410 24.24 2.46 -20.18
C ASP A 410 25.15 2.25 -18.95
N GLY A 411 25.18 1.04 -18.39
CA GLY A 411 25.95 0.69 -17.20
C GLY A 411 25.24 0.98 -15.87
N THR A 412 24.03 1.54 -15.89
CA THR A 412 23.24 1.76 -14.67
C THR A 412 22.94 0.43 -13.99
N LYS A 413 23.28 0.33 -12.71
CA LYS A 413 22.97 -0.85 -11.90
C LYS A 413 21.49 -0.89 -11.55
N ILE A 414 20.82 -1.96 -11.95
CA ILE A 414 19.41 -2.20 -11.70
C ILE A 414 19.24 -3.37 -10.74
N GLU A 415 18.25 -3.30 -9.88
CA GLU A 415 17.82 -4.41 -9.02
C GLU A 415 16.40 -4.86 -9.40
N GLY A 416 16.10 -6.07 -9.03
CA GLY A 416 14.76 -6.61 -9.11
C GLY A 416 14.62 -7.86 -8.27
N VAL A 417 13.41 -8.33 -8.17
CA VAL A 417 13.08 -9.57 -7.45
C VAL A 417 12.81 -10.67 -8.46
N LEU A 418 13.44 -11.82 -8.27
CA LEU A 418 13.19 -13.03 -9.03
C LEU A 418 12.43 -14.03 -8.17
N VAL A 419 11.28 -14.48 -8.66
CA VAL A 419 10.53 -15.60 -8.09
C VAL A 419 10.74 -16.81 -8.98
N LEU A 420 11.33 -17.87 -8.42
CA LEU A 420 11.59 -19.11 -9.13
C LEU A 420 10.36 -20.01 -9.09
N PRO A 421 10.12 -20.85 -10.12
CA PRO A 421 9.08 -21.87 -10.08
C PRO A 421 9.19 -22.75 -8.83
N VAL A 422 8.05 -23.20 -8.31
CA VAL A 422 7.99 -24.03 -7.09
C VAL A 422 8.89 -25.26 -7.18
N ASP A 423 8.88 -25.94 -8.33
CA ASP A 423 9.68 -27.15 -8.57
C ASP A 423 10.95 -26.85 -9.41
N TYR A 424 11.56 -25.66 -9.21
CA TYR A 424 12.75 -25.21 -9.93
C TYR A 424 13.91 -26.21 -9.87
N LYS A 425 14.45 -26.54 -11.03
CA LYS A 425 15.65 -27.37 -11.20
C LYS A 425 16.74 -26.57 -11.88
N LYS A 426 17.92 -26.51 -11.26
CA LYS A 426 19.08 -25.84 -11.83
C LYS A 426 19.46 -26.44 -13.19
N GLY A 427 19.69 -25.58 -14.20
CA GLY A 427 20.02 -25.99 -15.55
C GLY A 427 18.82 -26.22 -16.47
N GLN A 428 17.60 -26.19 -15.96
CA GLN A 428 16.39 -26.17 -16.75
C GLN A 428 16.00 -24.71 -17.07
N LYS A 429 15.62 -24.43 -18.29
CA LYS A 429 15.05 -23.14 -18.71
C LYS A 429 13.53 -23.14 -18.54
N TYR A 430 12.98 -22.03 -18.08
CA TYR A 430 11.57 -21.86 -17.77
C TYR A 430 10.96 -20.73 -18.63
N PRO A 431 9.66 -20.77 -18.92
CA PRO A 431 8.98 -19.59 -19.40
C PRO A 431 9.11 -18.47 -18.36
N LEU A 432 9.40 -17.25 -18.84
CA LEU A 432 9.61 -16.06 -18.01
C LEU A 432 8.44 -15.10 -18.17
N VAL A 433 7.87 -14.64 -17.05
CA VAL A 433 6.99 -13.47 -17.07
C VAL A 433 7.70 -12.31 -16.42
N VAL A 434 7.79 -11.18 -17.12
CA VAL A 434 8.26 -9.92 -16.57
C VAL A 434 7.05 -9.15 -16.06
N HIS A 435 6.96 -8.96 -14.76
CA HIS A 435 5.85 -8.27 -14.12
C HIS A 435 6.27 -6.88 -13.64
N ILE A 436 5.76 -5.84 -14.32
CA ILE A 436 6.15 -4.45 -14.11
C ILE A 436 5.24 -3.81 -13.07
N HIS A 437 5.82 -3.09 -12.10
CA HIS A 437 5.05 -2.37 -11.09
C HIS A 437 4.37 -1.11 -11.65
N GLY A 438 3.37 -0.63 -10.93
CA GLY A 438 2.72 0.65 -11.16
C GLY A 438 3.58 1.84 -10.67
N GLY A 439 3.05 3.02 -10.77
CA GLY A 439 3.72 4.24 -10.31
C GLY A 439 3.90 5.28 -11.40
N PRO A 440 5.11 5.50 -11.99
CA PRO A 440 6.35 4.69 -11.94
C PRO A 440 7.10 4.72 -10.59
N LYS A 441 6.89 5.74 -9.76
CA LYS A 441 7.52 5.88 -8.45
C LYS A 441 6.89 4.89 -7.45
N TRP A 442 7.34 3.65 -7.51
CA TRP A 442 7.03 2.54 -6.62
C TRP A 442 8.17 1.52 -6.73
N ALA A 443 8.13 0.40 -6.01
CA ALA A 443 9.16 -0.63 -6.12
C ALA A 443 8.66 -2.01 -5.69
N TRP A 444 9.17 -3.05 -6.33
CA TRP A 444 9.06 -4.43 -5.86
C TRP A 444 10.01 -4.69 -4.69
N TRP A 445 9.63 -5.61 -3.81
CA TRP A 445 10.36 -5.96 -2.59
C TRP A 445 10.57 -7.47 -2.47
N GLU A 446 11.63 -7.86 -1.78
CA GLU A 446 11.89 -9.26 -1.42
C GLU A 446 11.05 -9.63 -0.19
N GLY A 447 9.87 -10.24 -0.40
CA GLY A 447 8.95 -10.60 0.68
C GLY A 447 7.68 -11.25 0.18
N TRP A 448 6.56 -10.98 0.86
CA TRP A 448 5.25 -11.45 0.48
C TRP A 448 4.78 -10.78 -0.81
N ILE A 449 4.65 -11.55 -1.88
CA ILE A 449 4.24 -11.10 -3.22
C ILE A 449 3.20 -12.09 -3.75
N CYS A 450 2.00 -12.05 -3.16
CA CYS A 450 0.91 -12.98 -3.46
C CYS A 450 -0.44 -12.29 -3.27
N SER A 451 -0.90 -11.57 -4.29
CA SER A 451 -2.23 -10.96 -4.37
C SER A 451 -2.76 -11.00 -5.80
N TRP A 452 -3.98 -10.54 -6.00
CA TRP A 452 -4.57 -10.40 -7.33
C TRP A 452 -3.76 -9.45 -8.24
N HIS A 453 -3.01 -8.54 -7.65
CA HIS A 453 -2.19 -7.54 -8.33
C HIS A 453 -0.73 -8.00 -8.50
N GLU A 454 -0.18 -8.72 -7.51
CA GLU A 454 1.16 -9.30 -7.55
C GLU A 454 1.08 -10.78 -7.97
N TRP A 455 1.10 -11.06 -9.25
CA TRP A 455 0.91 -12.41 -9.80
C TRP A 455 2.08 -13.37 -9.58
N ALA A 456 3.17 -12.90 -8.99
CA ALA A 456 4.45 -13.60 -9.00
C ALA A 456 4.41 -15.00 -8.36
N GLN A 457 3.88 -15.13 -7.14
CA GLN A 457 3.78 -16.44 -6.49
C GLN A 457 2.74 -17.34 -7.18
N PHE A 458 1.65 -16.76 -7.68
CA PHE A 458 0.65 -17.50 -8.43
C PHE A 458 1.24 -18.11 -9.71
N LEU A 459 1.93 -17.33 -10.54
CA LEU A 459 2.58 -17.80 -11.75
C LEU A 459 3.73 -18.78 -11.46
N ALA A 460 4.51 -18.54 -10.39
CA ALA A 460 5.57 -19.45 -9.98
C ALA A 460 5.04 -20.85 -9.60
N ASN A 461 3.83 -20.93 -9.04
CA ASN A 461 3.14 -22.19 -8.77
C ASN A 461 2.70 -22.93 -10.05
N HIS A 462 2.59 -22.18 -11.16
CA HIS A 462 2.22 -22.73 -12.47
C HIS A 462 3.42 -22.88 -13.41
N GLY A 463 4.65 -22.92 -12.86
CA GLY A 463 5.86 -23.27 -13.59
C GLY A 463 6.58 -22.12 -14.29
N TYR A 464 6.20 -20.89 -14.04
CA TYR A 464 6.88 -19.68 -14.55
C TYR A 464 8.00 -19.22 -13.64
N ALA A 465 9.10 -18.76 -14.21
CA ALA A 465 9.98 -17.81 -13.54
C ALA A 465 9.35 -16.42 -13.68
N VAL A 466 9.40 -15.60 -12.60
CA VAL A 466 8.84 -14.24 -12.65
C VAL A 466 9.91 -13.23 -12.27
N LEU A 467 10.19 -12.28 -13.17
CA LEU A 467 11.07 -11.14 -12.93
C LEU A 467 10.22 -9.93 -12.56
N LEU A 468 10.53 -9.32 -11.44
CA LEU A 468 9.91 -8.13 -10.89
C LEU A 468 10.99 -7.03 -10.85
N PRO A 469 11.20 -6.27 -11.95
CA PRO A 469 12.28 -5.29 -12.02
C PRO A 469 11.92 -4.00 -11.31
N ASN A 470 12.93 -3.31 -10.75
CA ASN A 470 12.87 -1.94 -10.28
C ASN A 470 13.69 -1.06 -11.24
N PRO A 471 13.15 -0.67 -12.41
CA PRO A 471 13.86 0.17 -13.36
C PRO A 471 14.05 1.60 -12.83
N ARG A 472 14.84 2.43 -13.54
CA ARG A 472 14.91 3.86 -13.26
C ARG A 472 13.51 4.47 -13.16
N GLY A 473 13.30 5.37 -12.19
CA GLY A 473 11.98 5.87 -11.81
C GLY A 473 11.43 5.21 -10.54
N SER A 474 11.96 4.06 -10.11
CA SER A 474 11.50 3.33 -8.93
C SER A 474 11.92 4.00 -7.62
N ASP A 475 11.15 3.73 -6.56
CA ASP A 475 11.48 4.05 -5.16
C ASP A 475 12.54 3.11 -4.59
N GLY A 476 13.14 3.51 -3.46
CA GLY A 476 14.12 2.69 -2.73
C GLY A 476 15.58 2.89 -3.14
N TYR A 477 15.84 3.77 -4.11
CA TYR A 477 17.20 4.03 -4.64
C TYR A 477 17.61 5.51 -4.53
N GLY A 478 16.88 6.27 -3.71
CA GLY A 478 17.03 7.70 -3.53
C GLY A 478 16.27 8.54 -4.56
N TRP A 479 16.04 9.80 -4.23
CA TRP A 479 15.17 10.68 -5.01
C TRP A 479 15.67 10.93 -6.43
N LYS A 480 17.00 10.94 -6.67
CA LYS A 480 17.57 11.12 -8.02
C LYS A 480 17.24 9.94 -8.96
N PHE A 481 17.24 8.71 -8.43
CA PHE A 481 16.86 7.53 -9.19
C PHE A 481 15.34 7.52 -9.49
N ALA A 482 14.53 7.97 -8.53
CA ALA A 482 13.09 8.12 -8.73
C ALA A 482 12.74 9.16 -9.81
N GLU A 483 13.62 10.13 -10.08
CA GLU A 483 13.46 11.13 -11.13
C GLU A 483 14.15 10.75 -12.46
N ALA A 484 14.86 9.62 -12.51
CA ALA A 484 15.71 9.27 -13.66
C ALA A 484 14.92 8.98 -14.95
N ASN A 485 13.61 8.75 -14.85
CA ASN A 485 12.71 8.61 -15.99
C ASN A 485 11.92 9.90 -16.33
N TYR A 486 12.32 11.07 -15.78
CA TYR A 486 11.75 12.35 -16.16
C TYR A 486 11.96 12.64 -17.64
N LYS A 487 10.90 12.84 -18.41
CA LYS A 487 10.89 12.97 -19.89
C LYS A 487 11.50 11.78 -20.63
N ASP A 488 11.55 10.61 -19.99
CA ASP A 488 12.22 9.42 -20.54
C ASP A 488 11.36 8.14 -20.40
N TRP A 489 10.07 8.29 -20.12
CA TRP A 489 9.16 7.14 -20.02
C TRP A 489 9.20 6.27 -21.28
N GLY A 490 9.40 4.97 -21.11
CA GLY A 490 9.42 4.00 -22.18
C GLY A 490 10.79 3.80 -22.84
N TYR A 491 11.77 4.63 -22.56
CA TYR A 491 13.11 4.52 -23.15
C TYR A 491 14.12 3.86 -22.21
N GLY A 492 14.72 4.63 -21.30
CA GLY A 492 15.72 4.10 -20.38
C GLY A 492 15.19 3.02 -19.45
N ASP A 493 13.98 3.17 -18.96
CA ASP A 493 13.30 2.19 -18.11
C ASP A 493 12.97 0.88 -18.86
N LEU A 494 12.64 0.92 -20.16
CA LEU A 494 12.50 -0.30 -20.98
C LEU A 494 13.85 -0.99 -21.20
N GLU A 495 14.95 -0.23 -21.43
CA GLU A 495 16.29 -0.83 -21.56
C GLU A 495 16.72 -1.52 -20.26
N ASP A 496 16.40 -0.95 -19.10
CA ASP A 496 16.64 -1.58 -17.80
C ASP A 496 15.93 -2.94 -17.71
N ILE A 497 14.67 -3.01 -18.14
CA ILE A 497 13.85 -4.23 -18.15
C ILE A 497 14.40 -5.28 -19.13
N LYS A 498 14.67 -4.88 -20.37
CA LYS A 498 15.22 -5.77 -21.41
C LYS A 498 16.55 -6.38 -21.00
N SER A 499 17.39 -5.58 -20.35
CA SER A 499 18.69 -6.04 -19.82
C SER A 499 18.52 -7.10 -18.73
N GLY A 500 17.49 -6.97 -17.88
CA GLY A 500 17.13 -7.99 -16.88
C GLY A 500 16.67 -9.31 -17.50
N VAL A 501 15.90 -9.25 -18.59
CA VAL A 501 15.49 -10.45 -19.35
C VAL A 501 16.73 -11.13 -19.95
N LYS A 502 17.60 -10.37 -20.64
CA LYS A 502 18.84 -10.91 -21.21
C LYS A 502 19.73 -11.57 -20.15
N TYR A 503 19.88 -10.91 -19.00
CA TYR A 503 20.62 -11.47 -17.86
C TYR A 503 20.08 -12.84 -17.42
N LEU A 504 18.76 -13.03 -17.34
CA LEU A 504 18.16 -14.32 -16.94
C LEU A 504 18.28 -15.39 -18.03
N ILE A 505 18.27 -15.01 -19.30
CA ILE A 505 18.55 -15.91 -20.44
C ILE A 505 20.01 -16.40 -20.37
N GLU A 506 20.96 -15.49 -20.18
CA GLU A 506 22.40 -15.80 -20.05
C GLU A 506 22.69 -16.69 -18.82
N LYS A 507 21.93 -16.52 -17.72
CA LYS A 507 22.00 -17.39 -16.54
C LYS A 507 21.36 -18.76 -16.74
N GLY A 508 20.74 -19.02 -17.90
CA GLY A 508 20.09 -20.30 -18.21
C GLY A 508 18.83 -20.54 -17.39
N ILE A 509 18.18 -19.47 -16.89
CA ILE A 509 16.91 -19.53 -16.12
C ILE A 509 15.74 -19.33 -17.06
N ALA A 510 15.78 -18.32 -17.92
CA ALA A 510 14.71 -17.99 -18.87
C ALA A 510 14.95 -18.66 -20.23
N ASP A 511 13.84 -19.10 -20.83
CA ASP A 511 13.79 -19.53 -22.21
C ASP A 511 13.53 -18.31 -23.12
N PRO A 512 14.43 -17.97 -24.08
CA PRO A 512 14.26 -16.77 -24.90
C PRO A 512 13.01 -16.78 -25.78
N ASP A 513 12.49 -17.96 -26.13
CA ASP A 513 11.32 -18.11 -26.98
C ASP A 513 10.00 -18.09 -26.20
N ARG A 514 10.07 -18.04 -24.85
CA ARG A 514 8.92 -18.10 -23.95
C ARG A 514 8.96 -16.98 -22.90
N VAL A 515 9.06 -15.72 -23.36
CA VAL A 515 9.09 -14.53 -22.48
C VAL A 515 7.78 -13.75 -22.67
N GLY A 516 7.05 -13.55 -21.57
CA GLY A 516 5.88 -12.69 -21.49
C GLY A 516 6.16 -11.42 -20.69
N ILE A 517 5.32 -10.40 -20.89
CA ILE A 517 5.35 -9.15 -20.15
C ILE A 517 3.95 -8.80 -19.64
N GLY A 518 3.86 -8.17 -18.48
CA GLY A 518 2.59 -7.66 -17.97
C GLY A 518 2.78 -6.74 -16.79
N GLY A 519 1.71 -6.06 -16.40
CA GLY A 519 1.70 -5.18 -15.26
C GLY A 519 0.43 -4.34 -15.20
N TRP A 520 0.30 -3.55 -14.13
CA TRP A 520 -0.86 -2.73 -13.85
C TRP A 520 -0.49 -1.24 -13.82
N SER A 521 -1.41 -0.36 -14.27
CA SER A 521 -1.18 1.09 -14.24
C SER A 521 0.03 1.49 -15.09
N TYR A 522 1.07 2.10 -14.52
CA TYR A 522 2.34 2.32 -15.22
C TYR A 522 2.95 1.00 -15.74
N GLY A 523 2.79 -0.12 -15.03
CA GLY A 523 3.18 -1.43 -15.54
C GLY A 523 2.39 -1.85 -16.78
N GLY A 524 1.11 -1.49 -16.87
CA GLY A 524 0.27 -1.64 -18.07
C GLY A 524 0.71 -0.71 -19.20
N TYR A 525 1.10 0.53 -18.90
CA TYR A 525 1.73 1.43 -19.86
C TYR A 525 3.01 0.82 -20.43
N MET A 526 3.93 0.39 -19.57
CA MET A 526 5.18 -0.20 -20.00
C MET A 526 4.96 -1.48 -20.82
N THR A 527 3.94 -2.26 -20.50
CA THR A 527 3.53 -3.43 -21.30
C THR A 527 3.09 -3.01 -22.70
N ALA A 528 2.15 -2.04 -22.80
CA ALA A 528 1.69 -1.51 -24.08
C ALA A 528 2.84 -0.88 -24.88
N TRP A 529 3.72 -0.14 -24.23
CA TRP A 529 4.90 0.46 -24.83
C TRP A 529 5.87 -0.61 -25.35
N ALA A 530 6.25 -1.57 -24.52
CA ALA A 530 7.26 -2.58 -24.85
C ALA A 530 6.90 -3.37 -26.11
N VAL A 531 5.62 -3.78 -26.27
CA VAL A 531 5.20 -4.55 -27.46
C VAL A 531 5.23 -3.73 -28.75
N THR A 532 5.29 -2.39 -28.66
CA THR A 532 5.49 -1.51 -29.82
C THR A 532 6.96 -1.30 -30.17
N GLN A 533 7.91 -1.63 -29.26
CA GLN A 533 9.33 -1.32 -29.38
C GLN A 533 10.21 -2.56 -29.60
N THR A 534 9.69 -3.77 -29.33
CA THR A 534 10.48 -5.01 -29.43
C THR A 534 9.57 -6.24 -29.62
N ASP A 535 10.08 -7.24 -30.31
CA ASP A 535 9.47 -8.58 -30.51
C ASP A 535 9.93 -9.63 -29.47
N MET A 536 10.66 -9.18 -28.44
CA MET A 536 11.18 -10.03 -27.35
C MET A 536 10.06 -10.78 -26.64
N PHE A 537 8.89 -10.15 -26.46
CA PHE A 537 7.78 -10.68 -25.69
C PHE A 537 6.79 -11.44 -26.60
N LYS A 538 6.46 -12.69 -26.23
CA LYS A 538 5.56 -13.56 -26.99
C LYS A 538 4.10 -13.48 -26.50
N ALA A 539 3.87 -12.91 -25.32
CA ALA A 539 2.55 -12.63 -24.78
C ALA A 539 2.59 -11.38 -23.90
N ALA A 540 1.52 -10.59 -23.90
CA ALA A 540 1.40 -9.39 -23.12
C ALA A 540 0.09 -9.35 -22.30
N VAL A 541 0.14 -8.81 -21.07
CA VAL A 541 -1.03 -8.55 -20.22
C VAL A 541 -1.01 -7.10 -19.77
N MET A 542 -1.79 -6.25 -20.45
CA MET A 542 -1.95 -4.83 -20.16
C MET A 542 -3.07 -4.61 -19.16
N GLY A 543 -2.73 -4.42 -17.88
CA GLY A 543 -3.70 -4.13 -16.82
C GLY A 543 -3.82 -2.61 -16.57
N ALA A 544 -5.03 -2.03 -16.69
CA ALA A 544 -5.31 -0.60 -16.50
C ALA A 544 -4.20 0.31 -17.06
N GLY A 545 -3.72 0.00 -18.27
CA GLY A 545 -2.54 0.63 -18.87
C GLY A 545 -2.90 1.86 -19.70
N LEU A 546 -1.90 2.75 -19.84
CA LEU A 546 -1.97 3.96 -20.66
C LEU A 546 -1.48 3.65 -22.08
N SER A 547 -2.17 4.13 -23.10
CA SER A 547 -1.78 3.93 -24.50
C SER A 547 -1.51 5.25 -25.24
N ASN A 548 -2.20 6.32 -24.84
CA ASN A 548 -2.15 7.65 -25.45
C ASN A 548 -2.06 8.71 -24.36
N LEU A 549 -0.89 9.27 -24.17
CA LEU A 549 -0.63 10.19 -23.06
C LEU A 549 -1.30 11.57 -23.23
N VAL A 550 -1.68 11.95 -24.45
CA VAL A 550 -2.44 13.19 -24.73
C VAL A 550 -3.88 13.03 -24.22
N SER A 551 -4.58 11.96 -24.63
CA SER A 551 -5.94 11.70 -24.15
C SER A 551 -5.97 11.33 -22.67
N MET A 552 -4.96 10.63 -22.18
CA MET A 552 -4.77 10.37 -20.73
C MET A 552 -4.75 11.67 -19.93
N TYR A 553 -3.96 12.65 -20.34
CA TYR A 553 -3.89 13.94 -19.67
C TYR A 553 -5.26 14.64 -19.56
N GLY A 554 -6.04 14.60 -20.61
CA GLY A 554 -7.34 15.27 -20.67
C GLY A 554 -8.47 14.57 -19.93
N THR A 555 -8.26 13.33 -19.46
CA THR A 555 -9.34 12.50 -18.90
C THR A 555 -9.05 11.87 -17.53
N THR A 556 -7.81 11.96 -17.04
CA THR A 556 -7.42 11.46 -15.73
C THR A 556 -7.84 12.37 -14.57
N ASP A 557 -8.01 11.83 -13.39
CA ASP A 557 -8.24 12.58 -12.14
C ASP A 557 -6.95 13.21 -11.54
N ILE A 558 -5.76 13.00 -12.19
CA ILE A 558 -4.46 13.49 -11.71
C ILE A 558 -3.62 14.14 -12.84
N PRO A 559 -4.13 15.13 -13.58
CA PRO A 559 -3.41 15.72 -14.72
C PRO A 559 -2.07 16.37 -14.34
N THR A 560 -1.92 16.94 -13.13
CA THR A 560 -0.65 17.53 -12.66
C THR A 560 0.45 16.49 -12.50
N PHE A 561 0.10 15.22 -12.25
CA PHE A 561 1.07 14.13 -12.27
C PHE A 561 1.78 14.06 -13.64
N MET A 562 1.02 14.10 -14.73
CA MET A 562 1.58 14.11 -16.10
C MET A 562 2.44 15.35 -16.36
N ARG A 563 1.97 16.54 -15.93
CA ARG A 563 2.77 17.79 -16.04
C ARG A 563 4.11 17.67 -15.35
N THR A 564 4.14 17.01 -14.21
CA THR A 564 5.37 16.81 -13.43
C THR A 564 6.38 16.01 -14.21
N TYR A 565 5.99 14.90 -14.85
CA TYR A 565 6.91 14.06 -15.63
C TYR A 565 7.29 14.65 -16.99
N PHE A 566 6.39 15.39 -17.66
CA PHE A 566 6.61 15.93 -19.00
C PHE A 566 6.88 17.45 -19.05
N ALA A 567 7.06 18.09 -17.88
CA ALA A 567 7.37 19.51 -17.75
C ALA A 567 6.32 20.44 -18.39
N GLY A 568 5.05 20.17 -18.23
CA GLY A 568 3.93 20.98 -18.72
C GLY A 568 2.81 20.16 -19.34
N PHE A 569 1.75 20.83 -19.75
CA PHE A 569 0.59 20.22 -20.38
C PHE A 569 0.86 19.88 -21.88
N PRO A 570 0.05 19.02 -22.52
CA PRO A 570 0.27 18.60 -23.92
C PRO A 570 -0.10 19.66 -24.95
N TYR A 571 -0.99 20.60 -24.67
CA TYR A 571 -1.52 21.57 -25.63
C TYR A 571 -0.42 22.44 -26.26
N GLY A 572 -0.28 22.37 -27.59
CA GLY A 572 0.83 22.97 -28.33
C GLY A 572 2.18 22.26 -28.17
N ARG A 573 2.18 21.05 -27.55
CA ARG A 573 3.34 20.19 -27.32
C ARG A 573 2.98 18.72 -27.46
N GLU A 574 2.00 18.41 -28.28
CA GLU A 574 1.42 17.08 -28.46
C GLU A 574 2.49 16.04 -28.82
N ASP A 575 3.47 16.42 -29.63
CA ASP A 575 4.58 15.54 -30.03
C ASP A 575 5.42 15.08 -28.83
N GLU A 576 5.59 15.92 -27.79
CA GLU A 576 6.32 15.57 -26.57
C GLU A 576 5.63 14.44 -25.81
N TYR A 577 4.30 14.42 -25.80
CA TYR A 577 3.52 13.36 -25.20
C TYR A 577 3.38 12.13 -26.11
N MET A 578 3.18 12.38 -27.41
CA MET A 578 2.98 11.30 -28.38
C MET A 578 4.22 10.45 -28.60
N LYS A 579 5.45 11.01 -28.49
CA LYS A 579 6.67 10.20 -28.59
C LYS A 579 6.85 9.17 -27.46
N HIS A 580 6.10 9.33 -26.34
CA HIS A 580 6.04 8.40 -25.21
C HIS A 580 4.71 7.60 -25.21
N SER A 581 3.86 7.73 -26.22
CA SER A 581 2.58 7.05 -26.34
C SER A 581 2.70 5.79 -27.18
N ALA A 582 2.31 4.63 -26.64
CA ALA A 582 2.33 3.36 -27.35
C ALA A 582 1.53 3.42 -28.65
N LEU A 583 0.41 4.16 -28.66
CA LEU A 583 -0.47 4.30 -29.81
C LEU A 583 0.23 4.90 -31.05
N ARG A 584 1.24 5.75 -30.85
CA ARG A 584 2.03 6.29 -31.97
C ARG A 584 2.76 5.23 -32.79
N PHE A 585 3.14 4.13 -32.14
CA PHE A 585 3.95 3.06 -32.70
C PHE A 585 3.18 1.75 -32.85
N ILE A 586 1.86 1.82 -32.80
CA ILE A 586 0.97 0.66 -32.70
C ILE A 586 1.09 -0.28 -33.90
N THR A 587 1.47 0.22 -35.09
CA THR A 587 1.68 -0.58 -36.30
C THR A 587 2.84 -1.56 -36.19
N ASN A 588 3.70 -1.45 -35.18
CA ASN A 588 4.80 -2.38 -34.96
C ASN A 588 4.38 -3.61 -34.15
N VAL A 589 3.18 -3.61 -33.56
CA VAL A 589 2.77 -4.67 -32.64
C VAL A 589 2.41 -5.94 -33.37
N THR A 590 3.04 -7.04 -32.96
CA THR A 590 2.71 -8.42 -33.39
C THR A 590 2.37 -9.31 -32.20
N THR A 591 2.67 -8.86 -30.96
CA THR A 591 2.52 -9.64 -29.73
C THR A 591 1.05 -9.79 -29.34
N PRO A 592 0.51 -11.01 -29.18
CA PRO A 592 -0.81 -11.25 -28.60
C PRO A 592 -0.98 -10.56 -27.26
N THR A 593 -2.07 -9.79 -27.08
CA THR A 593 -2.27 -8.93 -25.92
C THR A 593 -3.61 -9.15 -25.23
N LEU A 594 -3.57 -9.47 -23.93
CA LEU A 594 -4.73 -9.43 -23.03
C LEU A 594 -4.80 -8.05 -22.39
N ILE A 595 -5.97 -7.39 -22.46
CA ILE A 595 -6.23 -6.10 -21.81
C ILE A 595 -7.24 -6.33 -20.68
N LEU A 596 -6.94 -5.82 -19.49
CA LEU A 596 -7.77 -5.94 -18.28
C LEU A 596 -8.01 -4.54 -17.70
N HIS A 597 -9.29 -4.14 -17.47
CA HIS A 597 -9.57 -2.78 -17.00
C HIS A 597 -10.85 -2.70 -16.16
N GLY A 598 -10.83 -1.88 -15.12
CA GLY A 598 -12.02 -1.51 -14.35
C GLY A 598 -12.88 -0.50 -15.11
N GLN A 599 -14.19 -0.72 -15.15
CA GLN A 599 -15.12 0.15 -15.90
C GLN A 599 -15.20 1.57 -15.34
N SER A 600 -15.07 1.72 -14.01
CA SER A 600 -15.17 2.99 -13.28
C SER A 600 -13.79 3.56 -12.91
N ASP A 601 -12.77 3.29 -13.73
CA ASP A 601 -11.41 3.79 -13.51
C ASP A 601 -11.29 5.25 -13.99
N TYR A 602 -11.16 6.17 -13.03
CA TYR A 602 -10.92 7.59 -13.30
C TYR A 602 -9.43 7.96 -13.25
N ARG A 603 -8.58 7.08 -12.67
CA ARG A 603 -7.13 7.27 -12.59
C ARG A 603 -6.46 7.06 -13.94
N VAL A 604 -6.72 5.91 -14.55
CA VAL A 604 -6.41 5.59 -15.92
C VAL A 604 -7.73 5.31 -16.63
N PRO A 605 -8.34 6.30 -17.28
CA PRO A 605 -9.65 6.13 -17.87
C PRO A 605 -9.70 4.97 -18.85
N ILE A 606 -10.79 4.20 -18.82
CA ILE A 606 -10.97 3.00 -19.64
C ILE A 606 -10.84 3.27 -21.14
N SER A 607 -10.99 4.52 -21.58
CA SER A 607 -10.74 4.95 -22.96
C SER A 607 -9.33 4.58 -23.44
N GLN A 608 -8.33 4.57 -22.54
CA GLN A 608 -6.96 4.16 -22.85
C GLN A 608 -6.88 2.72 -23.33
N ALA A 609 -7.65 1.83 -22.70
CA ALA A 609 -7.79 0.43 -23.10
C ALA A 609 -8.56 0.29 -24.42
N TYR A 610 -9.62 1.07 -24.62
CA TYR A 610 -10.40 1.05 -25.88
C TYR A 610 -9.57 1.53 -27.08
N GLU A 611 -8.78 2.60 -26.95
CA GLU A 611 -7.91 3.09 -28.01
C GLU A 611 -6.90 2.00 -28.43
N PHE A 612 -6.24 1.36 -27.47
CA PHE A 612 -5.27 0.29 -27.75
C PHE A 612 -5.93 -0.96 -28.35
N TYR A 613 -7.04 -1.42 -27.77
CA TYR A 613 -7.80 -2.55 -28.26
C TYR A 613 -8.27 -2.36 -29.71
N ARG A 614 -8.85 -1.19 -30.01
CA ARG A 614 -9.37 -0.91 -31.36
C ARG A 614 -8.24 -0.96 -32.38
N ALA A 615 -7.12 -0.32 -32.10
CA ALA A 615 -5.99 -0.29 -32.99
C ALA A 615 -5.41 -1.70 -33.26
N LEU A 616 -5.27 -2.55 -32.23
CA LEU A 616 -4.81 -3.93 -32.42
C LEU A 616 -5.79 -4.75 -33.24
N LYS A 617 -7.11 -4.58 -33.04
CA LYS A 617 -8.15 -5.25 -33.82
C LYS A 617 -8.08 -4.86 -35.30
N ASP A 618 -7.92 -3.57 -35.61
CA ASP A 618 -7.84 -3.08 -36.97
C ASP A 618 -6.58 -3.57 -37.70
N LEU A 619 -5.49 -3.81 -36.94
CA LEU A 619 -4.24 -4.39 -37.47
C LEU A 619 -4.26 -5.93 -37.55
N GLY A 620 -5.33 -6.58 -37.08
CA GLY A 620 -5.43 -8.05 -37.10
C GLY A 620 -4.55 -8.74 -36.04
N VAL A 621 -4.05 -8.01 -35.05
CA VAL A 621 -3.27 -8.59 -33.93
C VAL A 621 -4.22 -9.29 -32.97
N GLU A 622 -3.84 -10.48 -32.51
CA GLU A 622 -4.61 -11.20 -31.48
C GLU A 622 -4.74 -10.39 -30.22
N VAL A 623 -5.97 -10.03 -29.87
CA VAL A 623 -6.26 -9.23 -28.66
C VAL A 623 -7.55 -9.67 -28.00
N ARG A 624 -7.52 -9.77 -26.66
CA ARG A 624 -8.71 -9.95 -25.82
C ARG A 624 -8.81 -8.77 -24.87
N PHE A 625 -10.01 -8.19 -24.73
CA PHE A 625 -10.26 -7.11 -23.76
C PHE A 625 -11.34 -7.54 -22.78
N VAL A 626 -11.03 -7.48 -21.48
CA VAL A 626 -11.92 -7.80 -20.37
C VAL A 626 -12.19 -6.55 -19.55
N ILE A 627 -13.45 -6.24 -19.38
CA ILE A 627 -13.94 -5.09 -18.61
C ILE A 627 -14.55 -5.61 -17.33
N TYR A 628 -14.13 -5.07 -16.18
CA TYR A 628 -14.71 -5.38 -14.88
C TYR A 628 -15.71 -4.29 -14.48
N PRO A 629 -17.03 -4.57 -14.51
CA PRO A 629 -18.07 -3.58 -14.15
C PRO A 629 -17.90 -3.07 -12.73
N ARG A 630 -18.21 -1.80 -12.48
CA ARG A 630 -18.14 -1.12 -11.17
C ARG A 630 -16.74 -0.94 -10.60
N GLU A 631 -15.74 -1.64 -11.12
CA GLU A 631 -14.38 -1.61 -10.60
C GLU A 631 -13.66 -0.30 -10.93
N PRO A 632 -13.04 0.34 -9.94
CA PRO A 632 -12.15 1.47 -10.15
C PRO A 632 -10.76 1.02 -10.61
N HIS A 633 -9.73 1.86 -10.38
CA HIS A 633 -8.34 1.58 -10.76
C HIS A 633 -7.76 0.30 -10.15
N GLY A 634 -8.18 -0.07 -8.95
CA GLY A 634 -7.85 -1.35 -8.31
C GLY A 634 -9.08 -2.26 -8.22
N ILE A 635 -8.94 -3.50 -8.64
CA ILE A 635 -10.03 -4.49 -8.61
C ILE A 635 -10.34 -4.85 -7.15
N ARG A 636 -11.60 -4.68 -6.74
CA ARG A 636 -12.03 -4.82 -5.34
C ARG A 636 -12.89 -6.06 -5.09
N GLU A 637 -13.78 -6.41 -6.04
CA GLU A 637 -14.71 -7.52 -5.88
C GLU A 637 -13.97 -8.86 -5.94
N PRO A 638 -14.16 -9.77 -4.98
CA PRO A 638 -13.41 -11.03 -4.88
C PRO A 638 -13.53 -11.91 -6.13
N LEU A 639 -14.73 -12.00 -6.71
CA LEU A 639 -14.95 -12.81 -7.92
C LEU A 639 -14.26 -12.22 -9.15
N HIS A 640 -14.18 -10.89 -9.25
CA HIS A 640 -13.40 -10.23 -10.30
C HIS A 640 -11.91 -10.48 -10.15
N GLN A 641 -11.38 -10.46 -8.92
CA GLN A 641 -9.99 -10.78 -8.64
C GLN A 641 -9.64 -12.23 -9.03
N ILE A 642 -10.53 -13.17 -8.71
CA ILE A 642 -10.38 -14.59 -9.08
C ILE A 642 -10.38 -14.74 -10.60
N ASP A 643 -11.38 -14.15 -11.30
CA ASP A 643 -11.48 -14.22 -12.75
C ASP A 643 -10.26 -13.60 -13.44
N LEU A 644 -9.80 -12.45 -12.97
CA LEU A 644 -8.60 -11.77 -13.48
C LEU A 644 -7.38 -12.70 -13.43
N MET A 645 -7.10 -13.31 -12.29
CA MET A 645 -5.95 -14.20 -12.13
C MET A 645 -6.06 -15.44 -13.04
N LYS A 646 -7.26 -16.03 -13.19
CA LYS A 646 -7.50 -17.14 -14.10
C LYS A 646 -7.21 -16.73 -15.54
N LYS A 647 -7.69 -15.57 -15.99
CA LYS A 647 -7.46 -15.06 -17.34
C LYS A 647 -5.99 -14.73 -17.63
N VAL A 648 -5.27 -14.20 -16.64
CA VAL A 648 -3.82 -13.97 -16.74
C VAL A 648 -3.08 -15.28 -16.95
N LEU A 649 -3.40 -16.32 -16.17
CA LEU A 649 -2.77 -17.62 -16.30
C LEU A 649 -3.11 -18.29 -17.63
N GLU A 650 -4.39 -18.31 -18.00
CA GLU A 650 -4.86 -18.88 -19.30
C GLU A 650 -4.15 -18.22 -20.48
N TRP A 651 -3.97 -16.89 -20.44
CA TRP A 651 -3.31 -16.15 -21.50
C TRP A 651 -1.83 -16.52 -21.64
N TYR A 652 -1.11 -16.55 -20.54
CA TYR A 652 0.30 -16.95 -20.59
C TYR A 652 0.45 -18.45 -20.92
N ASP A 653 -0.42 -19.32 -20.43
CA ASP A 653 -0.36 -20.75 -20.75
C ASP A 653 -0.58 -21.01 -22.25
N SER A 654 -1.48 -20.28 -22.90
CA SER A 654 -1.77 -20.46 -24.33
C SER A 654 -0.65 -19.96 -25.27
N HIS A 655 0.22 -19.06 -24.79
CA HIS A 655 1.24 -18.43 -25.65
C HIS A 655 2.69 -18.75 -25.26
N LEU A 656 2.93 -19.23 -24.02
CA LEU A 656 4.28 -19.46 -23.50
C LEU A 656 4.55 -20.93 -23.11
N LYS A 657 3.54 -21.82 -23.15
CA LYS A 657 3.69 -23.27 -22.89
C LYS A 657 3.36 -24.12 -24.14
#